data_820e1b1fc5c0a537b0eed99accfb5330
#
_entry.id   820e1b1fc5c0a537b0eed99accfb5330
#
_cell.length_a   1.000
_cell.length_b   1.000
_cell.length_c   1.000
_cell.angle_alpha   90.00
_cell.angle_beta   90.00
_cell.angle_gamma   90.00
#
_symmetry.space_group_name_H-M   'P 1'
#
loop_
_entity.id
_entity.type
_entity.pdbx_description
1 polymer ?
#
loop_
_entity_poly.entity_id
_entity_poly.type
_entity_poly.pdbx_seq_one_letter_code
_entity_poly.pdbx_strand_id
1 'polypeptide(L)'
;MENIAVKNVSYQYTRRNENDEVIETLSALSALNFSIGEGSFVCILGHNGSGKSTLAKLFNALQLPTEGTVFVSGMDSREEKNIFPIRREVGMVFQNPDNQIIASVVEEDVGFGPENIGLPTDEIWQRVNNALSAVHMETYRLKSPNHLSGGQKQRVAIAGTLAMEPKTIVLDEPTAMLDPSGRKEVLDSVLELKRKKGISIILITHYMEEAVDADRILLMDSGKLVMDGSPREVFQNVERLKEYRMDVPLITELAHKLQKNGFPIEKTILKKEELEEELFKLKEEGFVLQECVTKKDLPGLEDGSSAKENSDTASVLQEISGKEQESKPEKEADIQEEAEVQKDADIKDEKPEAGDYIVEVNHLSAIFQEGTAMESFALKDLSMKIRRGSLTAVIGHTGSGKSTLVQHLNGLIKAKSGEIFVSFRENPPLVKSGKSFLFFKGKKTVIEKKGRLSLSEEGFDYRALRFKVGLVFQYPEYQLFEETVLADVMFGPLNQGKKREDAEALAKDALASLGIGEELYGKSPFELSGGQKRKVAIAGVLAMGPELLILDEPTAGLDPAGRDELFEEIAGLQKNYAMTILLVSHSMDDVARYADEVLVLHQGELKMEGTVEEVFSRKEELEGMGLGLPQIRALLFDLKKNGLDIQLGNTVEEAVSALSHHFIEEKRKGVSHA
;
A
#
# COMPACT_ATOMS: atom_id res chain seq x y z
N MET A 1 -14.33 30.57 -17.24
CA MET A 1 -14.32 30.09 -18.65
C MET A 1 -13.94 28.62 -18.65
N GLU A 2 -14.27 27.87 -19.75
CA GLU A 2 -13.78 26.49 -19.86
C GLU A 2 -12.28 26.52 -20.17
N ASN A 3 -11.48 25.87 -19.32
CA ASN A 3 -10.03 25.76 -19.53
C ASN A 3 -9.68 24.52 -20.35
N ILE A 4 -10.29 23.37 -19.99
CA ILE A 4 -10.16 22.12 -20.75
C ILE A 4 -11.55 21.62 -21.09
N ALA A 5 -11.78 21.25 -22.37
CA ALA A 5 -13.03 20.63 -22.81
C ALA A 5 -12.72 19.33 -23.57
N VAL A 6 -13.30 18.24 -23.08
CA VAL A 6 -13.19 16.88 -23.65
C VAL A 6 -14.49 16.57 -24.39
N LYS A 7 -14.41 16.34 -25.71
CA LYS A 7 -15.59 16.13 -26.56
C LYS A 7 -15.49 14.80 -27.28
N ASN A 8 -16.31 13.84 -26.86
CA ASN A 8 -16.42 12.50 -27.42
C ASN A 8 -15.08 11.80 -27.63
N VAL A 9 -14.21 11.89 -26.58
CA VAL A 9 -12.82 11.43 -26.67
C VAL A 9 -12.73 9.93 -26.40
N SER A 10 -12.13 9.22 -27.36
CA SER A 10 -11.71 7.82 -27.21
C SER A 10 -10.21 7.71 -27.49
N TYR A 11 -9.56 6.74 -26.83
CA TYR A 11 -8.16 6.45 -27.04
C TYR A 11 -7.90 4.95 -27.01
N GLN A 12 -7.11 4.47 -27.99
CA GLN A 12 -6.74 3.07 -28.13
C GLN A 12 -5.23 2.92 -28.22
N TYR A 13 -4.68 1.99 -27.44
CA TYR A 13 -3.32 1.52 -27.62
C TYR A 13 -3.31 0.41 -28.68
N THR A 14 -2.40 0.53 -29.65
CA THR A 14 -2.23 -0.46 -30.71
C THR A 14 -0.87 -1.12 -30.56
N ARG A 15 -0.86 -2.43 -30.34
CA ARG A 15 0.36 -3.25 -30.32
C ARG A 15 0.62 -3.77 -31.73
N ARG A 16 1.85 -3.59 -32.21
CA ARG A 16 2.30 -4.05 -33.52
C ARG A 16 3.39 -5.08 -33.37
N ASN A 17 3.50 -6.03 -34.33
CA ASN A 17 4.61 -6.95 -34.42
C ASN A 17 5.81 -6.31 -35.12
N GLU A 18 6.90 -7.08 -35.27
CA GLU A 18 8.12 -6.65 -35.98
C GLU A 18 7.87 -6.29 -37.45
N ASN A 19 6.77 -6.77 -38.03
CA ASN A 19 6.35 -6.50 -39.42
C ASN A 19 5.37 -5.32 -39.52
N ASP A 20 5.19 -4.53 -38.42
CA ASP A 20 4.25 -3.41 -38.34
C ASP A 20 2.75 -3.77 -38.47
N GLU A 21 2.41 -5.07 -38.34
CA GLU A 21 1.02 -5.55 -38.33
C GLU A 21 0.41 -5.39 -36.93
N VAL A 22 -0.86 -4.97 -36.87
CA VAL A 22 -1.59 -4.83 -35.62
C VAL A 22 -1.88 -6.21 -35.04
N ILE A 23 -1.31 -6.51 -33.89
CA ILE A 23 -1.56 -7.76 -33.15
C ILE A 23 -2.77 -7.58 -32.23
N GLU A 24 -2.86 -6.42 -31.56
CA GLU A 24 -3.84 -6.17 -30.52
C GLU A 24 -4.19 -4.68 -30.46
N THR A 25 -5.46 -4.38 -30.17
CA THR A 25 -5.94 -3.03 -29.90
C THR A 25 -6.64 -3.02 -28.54
N LEU A 26 -6.12 -2.25 -27.61
CA LEU A 26 -6.68 -2.09 -26.27
C LEU A 26 -7.34 -0.72 -26.14
N SER A 27 -8.65 -0.69 -25.90
CA SER A 27 -9.38 0.56 -25.63
C SER A 27 -9.08 1.04 -24.21
N ALA A 28 -8.46 2.20 -24.10
CA ALA A 28 -8.12 2.82 -22.81
C ALA A 28 -9.12 3.89 -22.38
N LEU A 29 -9.75 4.59 -23.35
CA LEU A 29 -10.77 5.60 -23.09
C LEU A 29 -11.90 5.44 -24.10
N SER A 30 -13.15 5.67 -23.67
CA SER A 30 -14.36 5.46 -24.50
C SER A 30 -15.32 6.64 -24.36
N ALA A 31 -15.45 7.44 -25.43
CA ALA A 31 -16.45 8.49 -25.62
C ALA A 31 -16.61 9.46 -24.42
N LEU A 32 -15.51 9.93 -23.84
CA LEU A 32 -15.52 10.86 -22.72
C LEU A 32 -16.04 12.24 -23.11
N ASN A 33 -16.92 12.81 -22.27
CA ASN A 33 -17.49 14.14 -22.45
C ASN A 33 -17.57 14.88 -21.11
N PHE A 34 -16.76 15.92 -20.91
CA PHE A 34 -16.81 16.82 -19.75
C PHE A 34 -15.98 18.08 -20.01
N SER A 35 -16.08 19.08 -19.15
CA SER A 35 -15.21 20.26 -19.18
C SER A 35 -14.67 20.58 -17.78
N ILE A 36 -13.51 21.24 -17.72
CA ILE A 36 -12.85 21.71 -16.49
C ILE A 36 -12.73 23.23 -16.57
N GLY A 37 -13.20 23.92 -15.54
CA GLY A 37 -13.15 25.37 -15.42
C GLY A 37 -11.78 25.92 -15.04
N GLU A 38 -11.53 27.20 -15.31
CA GLU A 38 -10.33 27.89 -14.82
C GLU A 38 -10.32 28.01 -13.28
N GLY A 39 -9.14 27.83 -12.69
CA GLY A 39 -8.92 27.97 -11.25
C GLY A 39 -9.57 26.87 -10.41
N SER A 40 -10.12 25.82 -11.03
CA SER A 40 -10.73 24.70 -10.31
C SER A 40 -9.69 23.68 -9.83
N PHE A 41 -9.98 23.02 -8.72
CA PHE A 41 -9.28 21.83 -8.26
C PHE A 41 -10.16 20.61 -8.56
N VAL A 42 -9.78 19.85 -9.56
CA VAL A 42 -10.49 18.63 -9.98
C VAL A 42 -9.68 17.41 -9.61
N CYS A 43 -10.31 16.46 -8.94
CA CYS A 43 -9.70 15.18 -8.63
C CYS A 43 -10.24 14.10 -9.57
N ILE A 44 -9.35 13.32 -10.18
CA ILE A 44 -9.69 12.16 -11.03
C ILE A 44 -9.38 10.90 -10.26
N LEU A 45 -10.44 10.18 -9.87
CA LEU A 45 -10.36 8.91 -9.16
C LEU A 45 -10.63 7.73 -10.09
N GLY A 46 -10.21 6.54 -9.68
CA GLY A 46 -10.48 5.27 -10.37
C GLY A 46 -9.43 4.22 -10.03
N HIS A 47 -9.75 2.95 -10.21
CA HIS A 47 -8.83 1.84 -9.99
C HIS A 47 -7.67 1.84 -10.99
N ASN A 48 -6.65 1.01 -10.75
CA ASN A 48 -5.52 0.84 -11.65
C ASN A 48 -6.00 0.28 -13.01
N GLY A 49 -5.58 0.93 -14.12
CA GLY A 49 -6.03 0.58 -15.46
C GLY A 49 -7.35 1.23 -15.90
N SER A 50 -7.99 2.08 -15.08
CA SER A 50 -9.23 2.76 -15.46
C SER A 50 -9.06 3.87 -16.53
N GLY A 51 -7.82 4.18 -16.96
CA GLY A 51 -7.53 5.16 -18.03
C GLY A 51 -7.09 6.55 -17.55
N LYS A 52 -6.91 6.79 -16.24
CA LYS A 52 -6.57 8.12 -15.65
C LYS A 52 -5.31 8.73 -16.25
N SER A 53 -4.19 8.00 -16.23
CA SER A 53 -2.90 8.50 -16.75
C SER A 53 -2.93 8.69 -18.26
N THR A 54 -3.74 7.91 -19.00
CA THR A 54 -3.97 8.13 -20.43
C THR A 54 -4.70 9.45 -20.65
N LEU A 55 -5.76 9.70 -19.85
CA LEU A 55 -6.50 10.96 -19.91
C LEU A 55 -5.62 12.17 -19.57
N ALA A 56 -4.76 12.05 -18.54
CA ALA A 56 -3.78 13.08 -18.18
C ALA A 56 -2.86 13.47 -19.35
N LYS A 57 -2.35 12.46 -20.07
CA LYS A 57 -1.47 12.67 -21.23
C LYS A 57 -2.19 13.33 -22.41
N LEU A 58 -3.50 13.17 -22.53
CA LEU A 58 -4.31 13.87 -23.54
C LEU A 58 -4.48 15.36 -23.20
N PHE A 59 -4.56 15.75 -21.94
CA PHE A 59 -4.67 17.16 -21.52
C PHE A 59 -3.43 17.99 -21.89
N ASN A 60 -2.26 17.36 -21.84
CA ASN A 60 -0.99 18.00 -22.18
C ASN A 60 -0.55 17.75 -23.65
N ALA A 61 -1.39 17.10 -24.46
CA ALA A 61 -1.05 16.67 -25.83
C ALA A 61 0.25 15.84 -25.93
N LEU A 62 0.60 15.06 -24.88
CA LEU A 62 1.62 14.00 -24.96
C LEU A 62 1.11 12.81 -25.76
N GLN A 63 -0.19 12.57 -25.70
CA GLN A 63 -0.92 11.65 -26.56
C GLN A 63 -2.05 12.42 -27.23
N LEU A 64 -2.46 11.98 -28.41
CA LEU A 64 -3.56 12.57 -29.15
C LEU A 64 -4.74 11.59 -29.17
N PRO A 65 -5.99 12.06 -29.06
CA PRO A 65 -7.14 11.17 -29.06
C PRO A 65 -7.26 10.41 -30.39
N THR A 66 -7.66 9.14 -30.30
CA THR A 66 -7.96 8.32 -31.50
C THR A 66 -9.25 8.84 -32.17
N GLU A 67 -10.24 9.19 -31.34
CA GLU A 67 -11.50 9.81 -31.77
C GLU A 67 -11.85 10.98 -30.86
N GLY A 68 -12.66 11.91 -31.34
CA GLY A 68 -13.06 13.09 -30.58
C GLY A 68 -11.97 14.15 -30.52
N THR A 69 -12.08 15.08 -29.57
CA THR A 69 -11.15 16.23 -29.47
C THR A 69 -11.03 16.70 -28.02
N VAL A 70 -9.79 17.02 -27.63
CA VAL A 70 -9.49 17.77 -26.39
C VAL A 70 -9.17 19.21 -26.79
N PHE A 71 -9.90 20.16 -26.22
CA PHE A 71 -9.62 21.59 -26.33
C PHE A 71 -8.96 22.09 -25.03
N VAL A 72 -7.87 22.82 -25.16
CA VAL A 72 -7.17 23.47 -24.04
C VAL A 72 -7.12 24.96 -24.32
N SER A 73 -7.71 25.76 -23.44
CA SER A 73 -7.85 27.22 -23.66
C SER A 73 -8.39 27.56 -25.07
N GLY A 74 -9.29 26.72 -25.59
CA GLY A 74 -9.87 26.83 -26.94
C GLY A 74 -9.01 26.30 -28.09
N MET A 75 -7.79 25.80 -27.82
CA MET A 75 -6.89 25.20 -28.81
C MET A 75 -7.24 23.72 -29.01
N ASP A 76 -7.46 23.28 -30.25
CA ASP A 76 -7.66 21.87 -30.60
C ASP A 76 -6.33 21.11 -30.52
N SER A 77 -6.26 20.06 -29.68
CA SER A 77 -5.05 19.25 -29.49
C SER A 77 -4.61 18.44 -30.72
N ARG A 78 -5.49 18.23 -31.70
CA ARG A 78 -5.18 17.50 -32.95
C ARG A 78 -4.45 18.34 -33.97
N GLU A 79 -4.48 19.68 -33.83
CA GLU A 79 -3.72 20.57 -34.68
C GLU A 79 -2.26 20.67 -34.22
N GLU A 80 -1.33 20.24 -35.07
CA GLU A 80 0.11 20.19 -34.75
C GLU A 80 0.65 21.53 -34.25
N LYS A 81 0.20 22.65 -34.82
CA LYS A 81 0.59 24.02 -34.41
C LYS A 81 0.21 24.34 -32.97
N ASN A 82 -0.80 23.65 -32.39
CA ASN A 82 -1.30 23.88 -31.03
C ASN A 82 -0.57 23.02 -29.97
N ILE A 83 0.15 21.98 -30.38
CA ILE A 83 0.78 21.04 -29.43
C ILE A 83 1.73 21.76 -28.48
N PHE A 84 2.65 22.57 -29.01
CA PHE A 84 3.59 23.30 -28.19
C PHE A 84 2.94 24.36 -27.28
N PRO A 85 2.03 25.21 -27.78
CA PRO A 85 1.23 26.10 -26.94
C PRO A 85 0.45 25.35 -25.82
N ILE A 86 -0.18 24.21 -26.12
CA ILE A 86 -0.90 23.39 -25.12
C ILE A 86 0.04 22.90 -24.03
N ARG A 87 1.22 22.37 -24.38
CA ARG A 87 2.23 21.91 -23.41
C ARG A 87 2.76 23.02 -22.52
N ARG A 88 2.72 24.25 -22.99
CA ARG A 88 3.08 25.44 -22.19
C ARG A 88 1.95 25.84 -21.23
N GLU A 89 0.68 25.71 -21.66
CA GLU A 89 -0.50 26.04 -20.85
C GLU A 89 -0.79 24.97 -19.78
N VAL A 90 -0.51 23.69 -20.08
CA VAL A 90 -0.78 22.55 -19.19
C VAL A 90 0.53 21.87 -18.83
N GLY A 91 1.02 22.16 -17.64
CA GLY A 91 2.16 21.47 -17.05
C GLY A 91 1.76 20.09 -16.53
N MET A 92 2.67 19.11 -16.62
CA MET A 92 2.44 17.75 -16.13
C MET A 92 3.55 17.34 -15.17
N VAL A 93 3.14 16.75 -14.05
CA VAL A 93 4.03 16.14 -13.07
C VAL A 93 3.72 14.64 -13.03
N PHE A 94 4.74 13.82 -13.24
CA PHE A 94 4.61 12.36 -13.31
C PHE A 94 4.69 11.71 -11.93
N GLN A 95 4.21 10.48 -11.85
CA GLN A 95 4.19 9.66 -10.63
C GLN A 95 5.59 9.50 -10.01
N ASN A 96 6.59 9.20 -10.84
CA ASN A 96 7.97 9.05 -10.38
C ASN A 96 8.79 10.30 -10.74
N PRO A 97 9.22 11.11 -9.75
CA PRO A 97 10.03 12.31 -10.02
C PRO A 97 11.41 12.00 -10.60
N ASP A 98 11.98 10.82 -10.36
CA ASP A 98 13.27 10.42 -10.94
C ASP A 98 13.22 10.28 -12.47
N ASN A 99 12.04 10.06 -13.05
CA ASN A 99 11.83 10.04 -14.50
C ASN A 99 11.68 11.45 -15.10
N GLN A 100 11.53 12.48 -14.27
CA GLN A 100 11.28 13.86 -14.69
C GLN A 100 12.51 14.74 -14.43
N ILE A 101 13.20 14.53 -13.32
CA ILE A 101 14.41 15.29 -12.93
C ILE A 101 15.59 14.80 -13.78
N ILE A 102 16.25 15.72 -14.48
CA ILE A 102 17.33 15.41 -15.43
C ILE A 102 18.68 16.09 -15.09
N ALA A 103 18.65 17.23 -14.39
CA ALA A 103 19.87 17.95 -14.03
C ALA A 103 20.51 17.42 -12.74
N SER A 104 21.80 17.69 -12.57
CA SER A 104 22.56 17.31 -11.38
C SER A 104 22.42 18.28 -10.21
N VAL A 105 21.86 19.47 -10.44
CA VAL A 105 21.59 20.52 -9.45
C VAL A 105 20.14 20.95 -9.53
N VAL A 106 19.50 21.13 -8.38
CA VAL A 106 18.05 21.45 -8.28
C VAL A 106 17.68 22.71 -9.06
N GLU A 107 18.43 23.81 -8.92
CA GLU A 107 18.10 25.06 -9.61
C GLU A 107 18.26 24.99 -11.12
N GLU A 108 19.20 24.18 -11.61
CA GLU A 108 19.39 23.93 -13.04
C GLU A 108 18.22 23.11 -13.60
N ASP A 109 17.73 22.12 -12.83
CA ASP A 109 16.58 21.32 -13.22
C ASP A 109 15.31 22.16 -13.34
N VAL A 110 15.05 23.02 -12.35
CA VAL A 110 13.92 23.95 -12.37
C VAL A 110 14.03 24.98 -13.50
N GLY A 111 15.25 25.39 -13.85
CA GLY A 111 15.53 26.34 -14.94
C GLY A 111 15.39 25.73 -16.33
N PHE A 112 15.48 24.42 -16.47
CA PHE A 112 15.52 23.72 -17.76
C PHE A 112 14.30 24.02 -18.65
N GLY A 113 13.10 24.03 -18.08
CA GLY A 113 11.87 24.36 -18.83
C GLY A 113 11.88 25.79 -19.39
N PRO A 114 12.06 26.82 -18.55
CA PRO A 114 12.21 28.22 -18.99
C PRO A 114 13.31 28.46 -20.03
N GLU A 115 14.44 27.76 -19.90
CA GLU A 115 15.53 27.83 -20.89
C GLU A 115 15.08 27.28 -22.25
N ASN A 116 14.42 26.15 -22.29
CA ASN A 116 13.92 25.51 -23.53
C ASN A 116 12.89 26.34 -24.30
N ILE A 117 12.16 27.23 -23.62
CA ILE A 117 11.24 28.16 -24.30
C ILE A 117 11.93 29.49 -24.69
N GLY A 118 13.24 29.58 -24.47
CA GLY A 118 14.06 30.71 -24.94
C GLY A 118 13.90 32.01 -24.15
N LEU A 119 13.63 31.93 -22.85
CA LEU A 119 13.55 33.13 -22.00
C LEU A 119 14.92 33.75 -21.72
N PRO A 120 14.99 35.08 -21.49
CA PRO A 120 16.19 35.74 -21.04
C PRO A 120 16.69 35.19 -19.70
N THR A 121 18.02 35.13 -19.50
CA THR A 121 18.62 34.56 -18.29
C THR A 121 18.09 35.17 -16.99
N ASP A 122 17.92 36.51 -16.94
CA ASP A 122 17.39 37.17 -15.74
C ASP A 122 15.96 36.71 -15.41
N GLU A 123 15.12 36.53 -16.44
CA GLU A 123 13.76 36.04 -16.29
C GLU A 123 13.76 34.56 -15.83
N ILE A 124 14.66 33.73 -16.38
CA ILE A 124 14.80 32.31 -15.96
C ILE A 124 15.07 32.28 -14.45
N TRP A 125 16.06 32.99 -13.95
CA TRP A 125 16.40 32.99 -12.52
C TRP A 125 15.27 33.55 -11.63
N GLN A 126 14.57 34.56 -12.11
CA GLN A 126 13.40 35.07 -11.39
C GLN A 126 12.31 33.99 -11.25
N ARG A 127 11.99 33.26 -12.34
CA ARG A 127 11.00 32.16 -12.32
C ARG A 127 11.48 31.01 -11.46
N VAL A 128 12.75 30.61 -11.53
CA VAL A 128 13.34 29.57 -10.67
C VAL A 128 13.19 29.93 -9.20
N ASN A 129 13.55 31.16 -8.80
CA ASN A 129 13.40 31.60 -7.42
C ASN A 129 11.94 31.58 -6.96
N ASN A 130 11.02 32.07 -7.78
CA ASN A 130 9.58 32.07 -7.48
C ASN A 130 9.00 30.66 -7.39
N ALA A 131 9.47 29.74 -8.24
CA ALA A 131 9.00 28.35 -8.25
C ALA A 131 9.52 27.57 -7.04
N LEU A 132 10.82 27.68 -6.72
CA LEU A 132 11.41 27.05 -5.54
C LEU A 132 10.78 27.57 -4.23
N SER A 133 10.52 28.89 -4.16
CA SER A 133 9.86 29.48 -2.99
C SER A 133 8.42 28.97 -2.83
N ALA A 134 7.70 28.83 -3.94
CA ALA A 134 6.32 28.36 -3.93
C ALA A 134 6.13 26.92 -3.41
N VAL A 135 7.20 26.10 -3.43
CA VAL A 135 7.21 24.72 -2.94
C VAL A 135 8.16 24.52 -1.74
N HIS A 136 8.64 25.61 -1.13
CA HIS A 136 9.53 25.59 0.03
C HIS A 136 10.84 24.80 -0.17
N MET A 137 11.48 24.98 -1.34
CA MET A 137 12.70 24.27 -1.72
C MET A 137 13.94 25.19 -1.88
N GLU A 138 13.88 26.45 -1.43
CA GLU A 138 14.96 27.44 -1.59
C GLU A 138 16.28 26.99 -0.98
N THR A 139 16.23 26.33 0.19
CA THR A 139 17.43 25.87 0.92
C THR A 139 18.13 24.70 0.24
N TYR A 140 17.45 24.05 -0.71
CA TYR A 140 17.93 22.88 -1.44
C TYR A 140 18.44 23.22 -2.85
N ARG A 141 18.36 24.48 -3.27
CA ARG A 141 18.59 24.93 -4.64
C ARG A 141 19.94 24.47 -5.26
N LEU A 142 21.01 24.43 -4.46
CA LEU A 142 22.37 24.04 -4.90
C LEU A 142 22.66 22.55 -4.61
N LYS A 143 21.70 21.79 -4.07
CA LYS A 143 21.90 20.37 -3.81
C LYS A 143 21.68 19.53 -5.06
N SER A 144 22.32 18.36 -5.08
CA SER A 144 22.00 17.34 -6.08
C SER A 144 20.65 16.69 -5.75
N PRO A 145 19.76 16.49 -6.75
CA PRO A 145 18.51 15.76 -6.56
C PRO A 145 18.69 14.37 -5.96
N ASN A 146 19.82 13.72 -6.19
CA ASN A 146 20.13 12.40 -5.62
C ASN A 146 20.26 12.40 -4.08
N HIS A 147 20.42 13.56 -3.46
CA HIS A 147 20.49 13.71 -2.01
C HIS A 147 19.17 14.19 -1.40
N LEU A 148 18.09 14.21 -2.17
CA LEU A 148 16.77 14.61 -1.73
C LEU A 148 15.90 13.39 -1.37
N SER A 149 15.00 13.56 -0.41
CA SER A 149 13.92 12.58 -0.16
C SER A 149 12.93 12.54 -1.32
N GLY A 150 12.13 11.49 -1.42
CA GLY A 150 11.09 11.35 -2.46
C GLY A 150 10.14 12.58 -2.50
N GLY A 151 9.66 13.04 -1.34
CA GLY A 151 8.81 14.23 -1.25
C GLY A 151 9.52 15.51 -1.68
N GLN A 152 10.81 15.65 -1.37
CA GLN A 152 11.61 16.79 -1.83
C GLN A 152 11.81 16.74 -3.35
N LYS A 153 12.12 15.58 -3.93
CA LYS A 153 12.21 15.39 -5.38
C LYS A 153 10.90 15.74 -6.07
N GLN A 154 9.76 15.29 -5.52
CA GLN A 154 8.45 15.59 -6.06
C GLN A 154 8.17 17.11 -6.06
N ARG A 155 8.53 17.81 -4.98
CA ARG A 155 8.42 19.27 -4.93
C ARG A 155 9.33 19.97 -5.94
N VAL A 156 10.52 19.42 -6.22
CA VAL A 156 11.39 19.92 -7.29
C VAL A 156 10.75 19.73 -8.67
N ALA A 157 10.16 18.56 -8.95
CA ALA A 157 9.44 18.31 -10.20
C ALA A 157 8.24 19.26 -10.39
N ILE A 158 7.51 19.53 -9.29
CA ILE A 158 6.45 20.57 -9.28
C ILE A 158 7.04 21.95 -9.56
N ALA A 159 8.17 22.32 -8.93
CA ALA A 159 8.83 23.61 -9.16
C ALA A 159 9.26 23.78 -10.63
N GLY A 160 9.86 22.75 -11.24
CA GLY A 160 10.22 22.75 -12.66
C GLY A 160 9.01 23.00 -13.58
N THR A 161 7.89 22.38 -13.25
CA THR A 161 6.63 22.62 -13.97
C THR A 161 6.11 24.05 -13.74
N LEU A 162 6.16 24.54 -12.49
CA LEU A 162 5.72 25.91 -12.13
C LEU A 162 6.55 27.02 -12.77
N ALA A 163 7.84 26.79 -12.97
CA ALA A 163 8.74 27.75 -13.61
C ALA A 163 8.34 28.08 -15.06
N MET A 164 7.57 27.19 -15.69
CA MET A 164 6.94 27.41 -17.00
C MET A 164 5.73 28.36 -16.95
N GLU A 165 5.20 28.66 -15.73
CA GLU A 165 4.00 29.46 -15.50
C GLU A 165 2.75 28.94 -16.24
N PRO A 166 2.41 27.65 -16.08
CA PRO A 166 1.24 27.06 -16.73
C PRO A 166 -0.07 27.59 -16.10
N LYS A 167 -1.16 27.58 -16.87
CA LYS A 167 -2.51 27.85 -16.33
C LYS A 167 -3.10 26.66 -15.61
N THR A 168 -2.69 25.44 -15.99
CA THR A 168 -3.13 24.20 -15.40
C THR A 168 -1.94 23.31 -15.07
N ILE A 169 -2.00 22.65 -13.91
CA ILE A 169 -1.05 21.61 -13.54
C ILE A 169 -1.81 20.30 -13.39
N VAL A 170 -1.38 19.28 -14.13
CA VAL A 170 -1.83 17.90 -14.01
C VAL A 170 -0.82 17.13 -13.17
N LEU A 171 -1.27 16.54 -12.09
CA LEU A 171 -0.47 15.77 -11.14
C LEU A 171 -0.92 14.31 -11.24
N ASP A 172 -0.09 13.46 -11.83
CA ASP A 172 -0.39 12.03 -12.01
C ASP A 172 0.20 11.23 -10.85
N GLU A 173 -0.63 10.92 -9.86
CA GLU A 173 -0.28 10.21 -8.61
C GLU A 173 0.98 10.77 -7.89
N PRO A 174 1.04 12.08 -7.62
CA PRO A 174 2.27 12.73 -7.15
C PRO A 174 2.70 12.29 -5.75
N THR A 175 1.84 11.61 -5.01
CA THR A 175 2.01 11.24 -3.60
C THR A 175 2.19 9.74 -3.39
N ALA A 176 2.07 8.92 -4.45
CA ALA A 176 2.06 7.47 -4.36
C ALA A 176 3.33 6.85 -3.74
N MET A 177 4.48 7.55 -3.87
CA MET A 177 5.80 7.10 -3.37
C MET A 177 6.22 7.82 -2.07
N LEU A 178 5.31 8.55 -1.42
CA LEU A 178 5.63 9.41 -0.29
C LEU A 178 5.10 8.83 1.02
N ASP A 179 5.85 9.07 2.09
CA ASP A 179 5.36 8.87 3.45
C ASP A 179 4.25 9.90 3.79
N PRO A 180 3.46 9.69 4.84
CA PRO A 180 2.32 10.56 5.17
C PRO A 180 2.70 12.04 5.33
N SER A 181 3.89 12.33 5.88
CA SER A 181 4.38 13.70 6.04
C SER A 181 4.69 14.35 4.70
N GLY A 182 5.46 13.65 3.85
CA GLY A 182 5.80 14.11 2.50
C GLY A 182 4.57 14.29 1.62
N ARG A 183 3.58 13.41 1.74
CA ARG A 183 2.28 13.52 1.06
C ARG A 183 1.56 14.81 1.44
N LYS A 184 1.44 15.06 2.75
CA LYS A 184 0.81 16.29 3.26
C LYS A 184 1.54 17.54 2.77
N GLU A 185 2.87 17.57 2.84
CA GLU A 185 3.67 18.73 2.36
C GLU A 185 3.46 19.03 0.87
N VAL A 186 3.36 17.99 0.03
CA VAL A 186 3.09 18.15 -1.40
C VAL A 186 1.68 18.69 -1.63
N LEU A 187 0.67 18.11 -0.97
CA LEU A 187 -0.72 18.57 -1.11
C LEU A 187 -0.92 19.99 -0.60
N ASP A 188 -0.35 20.34 0.55
CA ASP A 188 -0.40 21.71 1.10
C ASP A 188 0.21 22.71 0.11
N SER A 189 1.36 22.37 -0.51
CA SER A 189 1.98 23.20 -1.55
C SER A 189 1.06 23.38 -2.76
N VAL A 190 0.42 22.30 -3.23
CA VAL A 190 -0.51 22.31 -4.37
C VAL A 190 -1.75 23.18 -4.07
N LEU A 191 -2.34 23.04 -2.87
CA LEU A 191 -3.48 23.86 -2.44
C LEU A 191 -3.10 25.35 -2.29
N GLU A 192 -1.89 25.62 -1.80
CA GLU A 192 -1.37 26.99 -1.69
C GLU A 192 -1.22 27.64 -3.08
N LEU A 193 -0.73 26.90 -4.08
CA LEU A 193 -0.62 27.36 -5.46
C LEU A 193 -1.99 27.75 -6.05
N LYS A 194 -3.01 26.92 -5.84
CA LYS A 194 -4.39 27.25 -6.23
C LYS A 194 -4.83 28.56 -5.61
N ARG A 195 -4.66 28.70 -4.27
CA ARG A 195 -5.14 29.87 -3.53
C ARG A 195 -4.41 31.16 -3.92
N LYS A 196 -3.09 31.12 -4.09
CA LYS A 196 -2.25 32.32 -4.33
C LYS A 196 -2.16 32.72 -5.79
N LYS A 197 -2.12 31.73 -6.71
CA LYS A 197 -1.87 31.99 -8.13
C LYS A 197 -3.07 31.75 -9.02
N GLY A 198 -4.18 31.16 -8.50
CA GLY A 198 -5.38 30.86 -9.28
C GLY A 198 -5.16 29.80 -10.37
N ILE A 199 -4.12 28.97 -10.23
CA ILE A 199 -3.80 27.89 -11.18
C ILE A 199 -4.85 26.80 -11.05
N SER A 200 -5.32 26.25 -12.18
CA SER A 200 -6.17 25.07 -12.19
C SER A 200 -5.35 23.84 -11.83
N ILE A 201 -5.87 22.99 -10.95
CA ILE A 201 -5.22 21.76 -10.50
C ILE A 201 -6.05 20.57 -10.95
N ILE A 202 -5.41 19.60 -11.59
CA ILE A 202 -5.98 18.29 -11.88
C ILE A 202 -5.13 17.25 -11.17
N LEU A 203 -5.68 16.67 -10.11
CA LEU A 203 -5.01 15.66 -9.30
C LEU A 203 -5.56 14.28 -9.64
N ILE A 204 -4.71 13.40 -10.11
CA ILE A 204 -5.00 11.98 -10.25
C ILE A 204 -4.47 11.28 -9.02
N THR A 205 -5.34 10.55 -8.32
CA THR A 205 -4.96 9.79 -7.13
C THR A 205 -5.90 8.60 -6.93
N HIS A 206 -5.46 7.67 -6.10
CA HIS A 206 -6.26 6.58 -5.54
C HIS A 206 -6.42 6.72 -4.01
N TYR A 207 -5.95 7.84 -3.42
CA TYR A 207 -6.16 8.17 -2.01
C TYR A 207 -7.39 9.06 -1.86
N MET A 208 -8.41 8.55 -1.20
CA MET A 208 -9.70 9.24 -1.07
C MET A 208 -9.60 10.52 -0.26
N GLU A 209 -8.71 10.55 0.73
CA GLU A 209 -8.45 11.71 1.58
C GLU A 209 -7.94 12.92 0.79
N GLU A 210 -7.21 12.69 -0.30
CA GLU A 210 -6.67 13.76 -1.16
C GLU A 210 -7.76 14.44 -2.00
N ALA A 211 -8.87 13.73 -2.23
CA ALA A 211 -10.01 14.24 -3.01
C ALA A 211 -11.02 15.04 -2.17
N VAL A 212 -10.92 15.01 -0.83
CA VAL A 212 -11.87 15.68 0.08
C VAL A 212 -11.91 17.20 -0.12
N ASP A 213 -10.77 17.81 -0.42
CA ASP A 213 -10.64 19.25 -0.64
C ASP A 213 -10.81 19.69 -2.10
N ALA A 214 -11.14 18.77 -3.01
CA ALA A 214 -11.40 19.08 -4.40
C ALA A 214 -12.73 19.86 -4.58
N ASP A 215 -12.81 20.69 -5.61
CA ASP A 215 -14.08 21.32 -6.00
C ASP A 215 -14.99 20.31 -6.72
N ARG A 216 -14.39 19.32 -7.39
CA ARG A 216 -15.10 18.32 -8.19
C ARG A 216 -14.30 17.03 -8.32
N ILE A 217 -14.99 15.90 -8.29
CA ILE A 217 -14.44 14.58 -8.51
C ILE A 217 -15.00 14.01 -9.83
N LEU A 218 -14.09 13.48 -10.64
CA LEU A 218 -14.39 12.68 -11.83
C LEU A 218 -13.97 11.25 -11.54
N LEU A 219 -14.92 10.32 -11.42
CA LEU A 219 -14.63 8.91 -11.20
C LEU A 219 -14.60 8.17 -12.55
N MET A 220 -13.48 7.51 -12.80
CA MET A 220 -13.27 6.72 -14.00
C MET A 220 -13.27 5.22 -13.71
N ASP A 221 -14.00 4.48 -14.54
CA ASP A 221 -13.96 3.02 -14.57
C ASP A 221 -13.90 2.52 -16.00
N SER A 222 -12.98 1.58 -16.28
CA SER A 222 -12.86 0.92 -17.60
C SER A 222 -12.89 1.88 -18.79
N GLY A 223 -12.17 3.01 -18.66
CA GLY A 223 -12.07 4.04 -19.70
C GLY A 223 -13.29 4.97 -19.83
N LYS A 224 -14.27 4.90 -18.93
CA LYS A 224 -15.48 5.71 -18.92
C LYS A 224 -15.57 6.59 -17.69
N LEU A 225 -16.25 7.73 -17.83
CA LEU A 225 -16.64 8.55 -16.68
C LEU A 225 -17.95 8.00 -16.10
N VAL A 226 -17.90 7.50 -14.86
CA VAL A 226 -19.03 6.81 -14.21
C VAL A 226 -19.71 7.65 -13.13
N MET A 227 -18.98 8.60 -12.52
CA MET A 227 -19.53 9.58 -11.58
C MET A 227 -18.84 10.93 -11.79
N ASP A 228 -19.57 12.02 -11.57
CA ASP A 228 -19.14 13.40 -11.72
C ASP A 228 -19.92 14.27 -10.75
N GLY A 229 -19.25 14.90 -9.79
CA GLY A 229 -19.88 15.71 -8.76
C GLY A 229 -18.91 16.28 -7.75
N SER A 230 -19.44 16.97 -6.75
CA SER A 230 -18.67 17.39 -5.59
C SER A 230 -18.21 16.19 -4.74
N PRO A 231 -17.19 16.33 -3.88
CA PRO A 231 -16.77 15.26 -2.98
C PRO A 231 -17.93 14.67 -2.16
N ARG A 232 -18.86 15.51 -1.67
CA ARG A 232 -20.02 15.05 -0.90
C ARG A 232 -20.98 14.21 -1.74
N GLU A 233 -21.25 14.63 -2.98
CA GLU A 233 -22.14 13.89 -3.90
C GLU A 233 -21.54 12.56 -4.33
N VAL A 234 -20.22 12.48 -4.49
CA VAL A 234 -19.56 11.25 -4.88
C VAL A 234 -19.44 10.30 -3.68
N PHE A 235 -18.89 10.76 -2.55
CA PHE A 235 -18.61 9.90 -1.39
C PHE A 235 -19.86 9.49 -0.58
N GLN A 236 -21.02 10.12 -0.80
CA GLN A 236 -22.29 9.62 -0.23
C GLN A 236 -22.69 8.24 -0.79
N ASN A 237 -22.17 7.87 -1.96
CA ASN A 237 -22.53 6.63 -2.66
C ASN A 237 -21.54 5.49 -2.30
N VAL A 238 -21.35 5.20 -1.00
CA VAL A 238 -20.34 4.26 -0.50
C VAL A 238 -20.40 2.90 -1.20
N GLU A 239 -21.60 2.30 -1.28
CA GLU A 239 -21.77 0.97 -1.87
C GLU A 239 -21.40 0.97 -3.37
N ARG A 240 -21.82 1.99 -4.11
CA ARG A 240 -21.54 2.12 -5.53
C ARG A 240 -20.05 2.34 -5.81
N LEU A 241 -19.32 3.05 -4.93
CA LEU A 241 -17.88 3.22 -5.04
C LEU A 241 -17.16 1.88 -4.86
N LYS A 242 -17.60 1.06 -3.92
CA LYS A 242 -17.07 -0.29 -3.70
C LYS A 242 -17.29 -1.21 -4.91
N GLU A 243 -18.43 -1.09 -5.63
CA GLU A 243 -18.66 -1.79 -6.90
C GLU A 243 -17.60 -1.41 -7.97
N TYR A 244 -17.13 -0.16 -7.98
CA TYR A 244 -16.04 0.33 -8.83
C TYR A 244 -14.64 0.08 -8.26
N ARG A 245 -14.49 -0.80 -7.24
CA ARG A 245 -13.22 -1.12 -6.58
C ARG A 245 -12.54 0.10 -5.93
N MET A 246 -13.35 1.12 -5.60
CA MET A 246 -12.91 2.32 -4.91
C MET A 246 -13.42 2.32 -3.49
N ASP A 247 -12.72 3.03 -2.64
CA ASP A 247 -13.09 3.23 -1.25
C ASP A 247 -13.65 4.63 -1.02
N VAL A 248 -13.97 4.95 0.22
CA VAL A 248 -14.32 6.29 0.70
C VAL A 248 -13.33 6.69 1.80
N PRO A 249 -13.18 7.98 2.14
CA PRO A 249 -12.39 8.36 3.30
C PRO A 249 -12.83 7.59 4.55
N LEU A 250 -11.88 7.12 5.37
CA LEU A 250 -12.17 6.29 6.56
C LEU A 250 -13.21 6.94 7.50
N ILE A 251 -13.16 8.25 7.64
CA ILE A 251 -14.14 9.02 8.44
C ILE A 251 -15.54 8.97 7.82
N THR A 252 -15.61 9.00 6.49
CA THR A 252 -16.89 8.84 5.75
C THR A 252 -17.45 7.44 5.94
N GLU A 253 -16.61 6.42 5.87
CA GLU A 253 -17.02 5.04 6.11
C GLU A 253 -17.54 4.85 7.54
N LEU A 254 -16.83 5.39 8.54
CA LEU A 254 -17.27 5.36 9.93
C LEU A 254 -18.62 6.04 10.10
N ALA A 255 -18.80 7.26 9.58
CA ALA A 255 -20.06 7.98 9.65
C ALA A 255 -21.21 7.20 8.99
N HIS A 256 -20.96 6.59 7.83
CA HIS A 256 -21.94 5.76 7.13
C HIS A 256 -22.33 4.50 7.93
N LYS A 257 -21.35 3.82 8.57
CA LYS A 257 -21.64 2.68 9.44
C LYS A 257 -22.39 3.10 10.71
N LEU A 258 -22.06 4.24 11.29
CA LEU A 258 -22.83 4.81 12.42
C LEU A 258 -24.28 5.10 12.00
N GLN A 259 -24.49 5.72 10.84
CA GLN A 259 -25.83 5.97 10.30
C GLN A 259 -26.63 4.66 10.13
N LYS A 260 -26.01 3.61 9.56
CA LYS A 260 -26.64 2.27 9.46
C LYS A 260 -26.96 1.66 10.82
N ASN A 261 -26.23 2.01 11.86
CA ASN A 261 -26.49 1.59 13.24
C ASN A 261 -27.47 2.50 13.99
N GLY A 262 -28.13 3.44 13.31
CA GLY A 262 -29.20 4.26 13.87
C GLY A 262 -28.78 5.62 14.43
N PHE A 263 -27.56 6.06 14.19
CA PHE A 263 -27.17 7.45 14.50
C PHE A 263 -27.81 8.42 13.49
N PRO A 264 -28.39 9.54 13.92
CA PRO A 264 -29.09 10.48 13.03
C PRO A 264 -28.10 11.43 12.32
N ILE A 265 -27.14 10.87 11.58
CA ILE A 265 -26.19 11.62 10.78
C ILE A 265 -26.77 11.80 9.37
N GLU A 266 -27.28 12.99 9.06
CA GLU A 266 -27.97 13.24 7.79
C GLU A 266 -27.03 13.62 6.64
N LYS A 267 -25.91 14.30 6.96
CA LYS A 267 -24.96 14.80 5.96
C LYS A 267 -23.82 13.81 5.70
N THR A 268 -23.30 13.82 4.49
CA THR A 268 -22.04 13.10 4.17
C THR A 268 -20.89 13.76 4.91
N ILE A 269 -20.29 13.06 5.84
CA ILE A 269 -19.12 13.51 6.60
C ILE A 269 -17.86 13.23 5.77
N LEU A 270 -17.01 14.23 5.61
CA LEU A 270 -15.76 14.12 4.86
C LEU A 270 -14.52 14.27 5.73
N LYS A 271 -14.62 15.03 6.81
CA LYS A 271 -13.50 15.37 7.69
C LYS A 271 -13.77 14.95 9.12
N LYS A 272 -12.69 14.69 9.83
CA LYS A 272 -12.71 14.29 11.24
C LYS A 272 -13.46 15.30 12.11
N GLU A 273 -13.17 16.58 11.92
CA GLU A 273 -13.77 17.69 12.68
C GLU A 273 -15.30 17.72 12.52
N GLU A 274 -15.79 17.41 11.31
CA GLU A 274 -17.24 17.35 11.05
C GLU A 274 -17.94 16.23 11.82
N LEU A 275 -17.26 15.06 11.93
CA LEU A 275 -17.81 13.94 12.70
C LEU A 275 -17.76 14.21 14.20
N GLU A 276 -16.68 14.83 14.69
CA GLU A 276 -16.56 15.24 16.08
C GLU A 276 -17.69 16.21 16.47
N GLU A 277 -17.92 17.26 15.67
CA GLU A 277 -19.00 18.22 15.91
C GLU A 277 -20.38 17.54 15.96
N GLU A 278 -20.66 16.61 15.04
CA GLU A 278 -21.95 15.91 14.99
C GLU A 278 -22.14 15.00 16.22
N LEU A 279 -21.10 14.25 16.62
CA LEU A 279 -21.17 13.38 17.80
C LEU A 279 -21.32 14.19 19.11
N PHE A 280 -20.65 15.33 19.26
CA PHE A 280 -20.82 16.20 20.41
C PHE A 280 -22.21 16.83 20.46
N LYS A 281 -22.74 17.26 19.32
CA LYS A 281 -24.12 17.77 19.22
C LYS A 281 -25.14 16.71 19.66
N LEU A 282 -24.99 15.46 19.20
CA LEU A 282 -25.84 14.34 19.61
C LEU A 282 -25.76 14.09 21.12
N LYS A 283 -24.58 14.22 21.72
CA LYS A 283 -24.40 14.13 23.17
C LYS A 283 -25.11 15.25 23.91
N GLU A 284 -24.96 16.51 23.47
CA GLU A 284 -25.61 17.67 24.07
C GLU A 284 -27.16 17.61 23.97
N GLU A 285 -27.66 17.06 22.85
CA GLU A 285 -29.10 16.83 22.65
C GLU A 285 -29.64 15.64 23.46
N GLY A 286 -28.75 14.90 24.16
CA GLY A 286 -29.13 13.73 24.96
C GLY A 286 -29.59 12.55 24.09
N PHE A 287 -29.01 12.41 22.88
CA PHE A 287 -29.32 11.30 21.99
C PHE A 287 -28.95 9.98 22.65
N VAL A 288 -29.88 9.03 22.60
CA VAL A 288 -29.67 7.65 23.09
C VAL A 288 -29.99 6.66 21.98
N LEU A 289 -29.03 5.84 21.66
CA LEU A 289 -29.21 4.78 20.68
C LEU A 289 -30.21 3.74 21.21
N GLN A 290 -31.28 3.44 20.45
CA GLN A 290 -32.22 2.40 20.81
C GLN A 290 -31.63 1.02 20.50
N GLU A 291 -31.68 0.09 21.47
CA GLU A 291 -31.26 -1.30 21.25
C GLU A 291 -32.14 -1.96 20.16
N CYS A 292 -31.71 -1.84 18.92
CA CYS A 292 -32.27 -2.57 17.78
C CYS A 292 -31.20 -3.40 17.08
N VAL A 293 -30.38 -4.14 17.84
CA VAL A 293 -29.44 -5.10 17.23
C VAL A 293 -29.56 -6.42 17.96
N THR A 294 -30.06 -7.39 17.25
CA THR A 294 -30.04 -8.79 17.66
C THR A 294 -28.60 -9.24 17.88
N LYS A 295 -28.33 -9.90 19.00
CA LYS A 295 -27.06 -10.48 19.47
C LYS A 295 -26.37 -11.45 18.48
N LYS A 296 -26.64 -11.38 17.17
CA LYS A 296 -26.19 -12.36 16.17
C LYS A 296 -25.06 -11.87 15.24
N ASP A 297 -24.70 -10.57 15.25
CA ASP A 297 -23.78 -10.01 14.25
C ASP A 297 -22.50 -9.36 14.84
N LEU A 298 -22.12 -9.70 16.07
CA LEU A 298 -20.85 -9.29 16.64
C LEU A 298 -19.91 -10.49 16.79
N PRO A 299 -18.82 -10.61 16.04
CA PRO A 299 -17.79 -11.60 16.32
C PRO A 299 -16.92 -11.13 17.50
N GLY A 300 -16.99 -11.90 18.59
CA GLY A 300 -15.92 -12.06 19.56
C GLY A 300 -15.79 -11.04 20.68
N LEU A 301 -16.55 -11.25 21.76
CA LEU A 301 -16.09 -11.02 23.15
C LEU A 301 -16.75 -12.11 23.99
N GLU A 302 -16.07 -13.25 24.17
CA GLU A 302 -16.44 -14.25 25.16
C GLU A 302 -15.88 -13.83 26.52
N ASP A 303 -16.78 -13.41 27.41
CA ASP A 303 -16.52 -13.38 28.85
C ASP A 303 -16.44 -14.80 29.38
N GLY A 304 -15.27 -15.20 29.86
CA GLY A 304 -15.09 -16.44 30.58
C GLY A 304 -15.75 -16.42 31.94
N SER A 305 -16.91 -17.06 32.09
CA SER A 305 -17.26 -17.75 33.35
C SER A 305 -18.47 -18.67 33.22
N SER A 306 -18.21 -19.94 33.54
CA SER A 306 -19.07 -20.98 34.14
C SER A 306 -20.29 -21.54 33.39
N ALA A 307 -20.11 -22.82 33.13
CA ALA A 307 -21.08 -23.86 32.80
C ALA A 307 -22.32 -23.95 33.71
N LYS A 308 -23.47 -24.30 33.14
CA LYS A 308 -24.24 -25.52 33.43
C LYS A 308 -25.54 -25.62 32.62
N GLU A 309 -25.62 -26.74 31.91
CA GLU A 309 -26.79 -27.56 31.63
C GLU A 309 -28.20 -26.94 31.54
N ASN A 310 -28.84 -27.09 30.36
CA ASN A 310 -29.99 -28.01 30.29
C ASN A 310 -30.42 -28.34 28.84
N SER A 311 -30.65 -29.62 28.66
CA SER A 311 -31.23 -30.31 27.54
C SER A 311 -32.66 -29.84 27.22
N ASP A 312 -33.06 -30.16 26.00
CA ASP A 312 -34.39 -30.30 25.40
C ASP A 312 -34.78 -29.18 24.42
N THR A 313 -34.60 -29.51 23.17
CA THR A 313 -35.67 -29.53 22.16
C THR A 313 -35.11 -29.93 20.79
N ALA A 314 -35.03 -31.22 20.56
CA ALA A 314 -35.02 -31.81 19.22
C ALA A 314 -36.48 -32.01 18.84
N SER A 315 -37.00 -31.25 17.90
CA SER A 315 -38.12 -31.56 17.01
C SER A 315 -38.62 -30.25 16.39
N VAL A 316 -38.38 -30.09 15.13
CA VAL A 316 -39.13 -29.46 14.04
C VAL A 316 -38.16 -29.02 12.94
N LEU A 317 -37.78 -29.93 12.09
CA LEU A 317 -37.35 -29.69 10.71
C LEU A 317 -37.42 -31.01 9.93
N GLN A 318 -38.65 -31.46 9.69
CA GLN A 318 -39.00 -32.34 8.59
C GLN A 318 -40.25 -31.73 7.97
N GLU A 319 -40.07 -31.27 6.76
CA GLU A 319 -41.03 -31.17 5.67
C GLU A 319 -40.65 -30.03 4.75
N ILE A 320 -39.99 -30.36 3.70
CA ILE A 320 -40.26 -29.99 2.31
C ILE A 320 -39.13 -30.60 1.48
N SER A 321 -39.32 -31.86 1.09
CA SER A 321 -38.66 -32.46 -0.07
C SER A 321 -39.75 -33.03 -0.97
N GLY A 322 -39.75 -32.62 -2.21
CA GLY A 322 -40.64 -33.19 -3.20
C GLY A 322 -40.31 -32.77 -4.64
N LYS A 323 -39.77 -33.77 -5.34
CA LYS A 323 -39.90 -34.03 -6.79
C LYS A 323 -39.05 -33.15 -7.73
N GLU A 324 -38.34 -33.66 -8.72
CA GLU A 324 -38.46 -34.77 -9.70
C GLU A 324 -37.05 -35.17 -10.16
N GLN A 325 -36.60 -36.43 -10.24
CA GLN A 325 -36.68 -37.47 -11.27
C GLN A 325 -36.29 -36.97 -12.67
N GLU A 326 -35.44 -37.54 -13.46
CA GLU A 326 -34.77 -38.82 -13.75
C GLU A 326 -33.75 -38.58 -14.86
N SER A 327 -32.59 -39.19 -14.97
CA SER A 327 -32.33 -40.47 -15.66
C SER A 327 -30.82 -40.77 -15.70
N LYS A 328 -30.50 -42.02 -15.32
CA LYS A 328 -29.24 -42.72 -15.64
C LYS A 328 -29.41 -43.45 -16.99
N PRO A 329 -28.33 -43.92 -17.68
CA PRO A 329 -27.78 -45.22 -17.35
C PRO A 329 -26.22 -45.39 -17.49
N GLU A 330 -25.67 -46.21 -16.63
CA GLU A 330 -24.89 -47.48 -16.81
C GLU A 330 -23.72 -47.49 -17.82
N LYS A 331 -22.50 -47.94 -17.50
CA LYS A 331 -21.94 -49.19 -16.98
C LYS A 331 -20.44 -49.11 -16.69
N GLU A 332 -20.06 -49.66 -15.53
CA GLU A 332 -19.01 -50.63 -15.23
C GLU A 332 -17.62 -50.56 -15.87
N ALA A 333 -16.55 -50.50 -15.04
CA ALA A 333 -15.74 -51.64 -14.65
C ALA A 333 -14.66 -51.25 -13.63
N ASP A 334 -14.52 -52.13 -12.64
CA ASP A 334 -13.52 -52.18 -11.57
C ASP A 334 -12.07 -51.91 -11.97
N ILE A 335 -11.35 -51.13 -11.12
CA ILE A 335 -10.03 -51.50 -10.60
C ILE A 335 -9.89 -50.87 -9.21
N GLN A 336 -9.96 -51.68 -8.16
CA GLN A 336 -9.46 -51.37 -6.83
C GLN A 336 -7.94 -51.43 -6.89
N GLU A 337 -7.29 -50.32 -6.56
CA GLU A 337 -5.94 -50.33 -6.01
C GLU A 337 -5.88 -49.28 -4.88
N GLU A 338 -5.68 -49.82 -3.69
CA GLU A 338 -5.52 -49.15 -2.44
C GLU A 338 -4.34 -48.18 -2.51
N ALA A 339 -4.61 -46.88 -2.33
CA ALA A 339 -3.61 -45.94 -1.85
C ALA A 339 -4.12 -45.36 -0.54
N GLU A 340 -3.71 -45.97 0.56
CA GLU A 340 -3.70 -45.35 1.89
C GLU A 340 -2.89 -44.07 1.82
N VAL A 341 -3.55 -42.94 1.63
CA VAL A 341 -2.98 -41.64 1.98
C VAL A 341 -3.13 -41.51 3.49
N GLN A 342 -2.01 -41.70 4.17
CA GLN A 342 -1.87 -41.36 5.58
C GLN A 342 -2.36 -39.93 5.82
N LYS A 343 -3.54 -39.83 6.39
CA LYS A 343 -3.97 -38.68 7.16
C LYS A 343 -3.26 -38.78 8.52
N ASP A 344 -2.12 -38.17 8.63
CA ASP A 344 -1.52 -37.84 9.93
C ASP A 344 -0.64 -36.60 9.73
N ALA A 345 -1.23 -35.45 9.93
CA ALA A 345 -0.56 -34.31 10.51
C ALA A 345 -1.61 -33.57 11.33
N ASP A 346 -1.86 -34.09 12.53
CA ASP A 346 -2.33 -33.26 13.65
C ASP A 346 -1.30 -32.15 13.83
N ILE A 347 -1.53 -31.01 13.17
CA ILE A 347 -0.92 -29.76 13.54
C ILE A 347 -1.59 -29.38 14.85
N LYS A 348 -1.00 -29.82 15.95
CA LYS A 348 -1.35 -29.30 17.27
C LYS A 348 -1.18 -27.78 17.20
N ASP A 349 -2.24 -27.07 17.57
CA ASP A 349 -2.21 -25.66 17.97
C ASP A 349 -1.29 -25.51 19.21
N GLU A 350 0.01 -25.63 19.03
CA GLU A 350 0.97 -25.17 20.01
C GLU A 350 1.03 -23.65 19.87
N LYS A 351 0.32 -22.96 20.76
CA LYS A 351 0.60 -21.53 21.01
C LYS A 351 2.11 -21.40 21.21
N PRO A 352 2.79 -20.49 20.49
CA PRO A 352 4.23 -20.35 20.61
C PRO A 352 4.60 -20.09 22.08
N GLU A 353 5.53 -20.88 22.60
CA GLU A 353 6.04 -20.68 23.97
C GLU A 353 6.60 -19.25 24.09
N ALA A 354 6.37 -18.62 25.25
CA ALA A 354 6.90 -17.28 25.52
C ALA A 354 8.44 -17.31 25.39
N GLY A 355 8.97 -16.80 24.24
CA GLY A 355 10.41 -16.75 23.96
C GLY A 355 10.89 -17.44 22.66
N ASP A 356 10.00 -17.97 21.79
CA ASP A 356 10.42 -18.51 20.49
C ASP A 356 10.59 -17.38 19.46
N TYR A 357 11.84 -16.95 19.26
CA TYR A 357 12.23 -15.92 18.31
C TYR A 357 12.91 -16.53 17.08
N ILE A 358 12.48 -16.13 15.88
CA ILE A 358 13.12 -16.52 14.61
C ILE A 358 14.34 -15.66 14.31
N VAL A 359 14.32 -14.39 14.72
CA VAL A 359 15.43 -13.43 14.55
C VAL A 359 15.70 -12.73 15.88
N GLU A 360 16.97 -12.59 16.22
CA GLU A 360 17.43 -11.71 17.29
C GLU A 360 18.60 -10.87 16.78
N VAL A 361 18.51 -9.57 16.93
CA VAL A 361 19.52 -8.57 16.56
C VAL A 361 20.07 -7.95 17.82
N ASN A 362 21.40 -7.90 17.96
CA ASN A 362 22.07 -7.30 19.08
C ASN A 362 23.08 -6.25 18.60
N HIS A 363 22.90 -5.01 19.05
CA HIS A 363 23.84 -3.91 18.87
C HIS A 363 24.23 -3.66 17.40
N LEU A 364 23.29 -3.84 16.46
CA LEU A 364 23.55 -3.66 15.02
C LEU A 364 23.75 -2.20 14.69
N SER A 365 24.90 -1.88 14.08
CA SER A 365 25.18 -0.55 13.51
C SER A 365 25.58 -0.66 12.04
N ALA A 366 25.10 0.28 11.22
CA ALA A 366 25.40 0.37 9.80
C ALA A 366 25.73 1.80 9.41
N ILE A 367 26.90 1.98 8.79
CA ILE A 367 27.42 3.27 8.34
C ILE A 367 27.60 3.20 6.84
N PHE A 368 27.04 4.18 6.11
CA PHE A 368 27.28 4.36 4.69
C PHE A 368 28.36 5.42 4.47
N GLN A 369 29.19 5.21 3.43
CA GLN A 369 30.27 6.10 3.03
C GLN A 369 31.22 6.45 4.18
N GLU A 370 31.55 5.45 5.00
CA GLU A 370 32.43 5.55 6.16
C GLU A 370 33.77 6.20 5.81
N GLY A 371 34.19 7.18 6.61
CA GLY A 371 35.46 7.92 6.40
C GLY A 371 35.40 9.00 5.31
N THR A 372 34.22 9.33 4.77
CA THR A 372 34.03 10.42 3.81
C THR A 372 33.24 11.58 4.42
N ALA A 373 33.24 12.74 3.75
CA ALA A 373 32.43 13.90 4.15
C ALA A 373 30.90 13.61 4.08
N MET A 374 30.50 12.47 3.49
CA MET A 374 29.12 12.04 3.33
C MET A 374 28.78 10.84 4.24
N GLU A 375 29.57 10.59 5.26
CA GLU A 375 29.33 9.54 6.23
C GLU A 375 27.96 9.71 6.89
N SER A 376 27.16 8.65 6.87
CA SER A 376 25.84 8.66 7.50
C SER A 376 25.54 7.34 8.20
N PHE A 377 25.01 7.45 9.41
CA PHE A 377 24.53 6.29 10.18
C PHE A 377 23.13 5.90 9.71
N ALA A 378 23.01 4.74 9.09
CA ALA A 378 21.71 4.19 8.73
C ALA A 378 21.08 3.39 9.88
N LEU A 379 21.90 2.70 10.68
CA LEU A 379 21.50 2.01 11.92
C LEU A 379 22.50 2.34 13.03
N LYS A 380 22.00 2.51 14.26
CA LYS A 380 22.78 2.89 15.43
C LYS A 380 22.38 2.01 16.60
N ASP A 381 23.25 1.10 16.99
CA ASP A 381 23.11 0.26 18.18
C ASP A 381 21.73 -0.41 18.32
N LEU A 382 21.19 -0.89 17.18
CA LEU A 382 19.85 -1.44 17.11
C LEU A 382 19.82 -2.85 17.70
N SER A 383 18.93 -3.09 18.66
CA SER A 383 18.65 -4.41 19.22
C SER A 383 17.15 -4.68 19.15
N MET A 384 16.75 -5.83 18.61
CA MET A 384 15.34 -6.22 18.43
C MET A 384 15.19 -7.72 18.31
N LYS A 385 13.94 -8.20 18.43
CA LYS A 385 13.58 -9.60 18.23
C LYS A 385 12.33 -9.72 17.39
N ILE A 386 12.22 -10.81 16.61
CA ILE A 386 11.03 -11.14 15.84
C ILE A 386 10.51 -12.48 16.34
N ARG A 387 9.25 -12.51 16.78
CA ARG A 387 8.59 -13.72 17.25
C ARG A 387 8.20 -14.61 16.09
N ARG A 388 8.39 -15.92 16.25
CA ARG A 388 7.98 -16.91 15.25
C ARG A 388 6.45 -16.92 15.09
N GLY A 389 6.00 -16.93 13.84
CA GLY A 389 4.57 -16.97 13.49
C GLY A 389 3.83 -15.64 13.68
N SER A 390 4.52 -14.56 14.10
CA SER A 390 3.92 -13.22 14.18
C SER A 390 3.98 -12.47 12.85
N LEU A 391 3.05 -11.54 12.66
CA LEU A 391 3.17 -10.44 11.72
C LEU A 391 3.69 -9.22 12.48
N THR A 392 4.99 -8.96 12.36
CA THR A 392 5.65 -7.83 13.00
C THR A 392 5.80 -6.69 11.99
N ALA A 393 5.28 -5.50 12.32
CA ALA A 393 5.43 -4.32 11.49
C ALA A 393 6.63 -3.47 11.89
N VAL A 394 7.38 -2.96 10.92
CA VAL A 394 8.44 -1.95 11.10
C VAL A 394 7.96 -0.63 10.54
N ILE A 395 7.77 0.36 11.40
CA ILE A 395 7.35 1.71 11.03
C ILE A 395 8.44 2.74 11.28
N GLY A 396 8.33 3.88 10.62
CA GLY A 396 9.28 5.00 10.74
C GLY A 396 9.31 5.83 9.48
N HIS A 397 9.86 7.04 9.57
CA HIS A 397 10.01 7.94 8.40
C HIS A 397 10.90 7.36 7.32
N THR A 398 10.79 7.92 6.11
CA THR A 398 11.78 7.73 5.04
C THR A 398 13.17 8.10 5.55
N GLY A 399 14.13 7.19 5.37
CA GLY A 399 15.50 7.37 5.90
C GLY A 399 15.69 6.96 7.36
N SER A 400 14.70 6.40 8.06
CA SER A 400 14.87 5.92 9.43
C SER A 400 15.68 4.63 9.58
N GLY A 401 16.07 3.97 8.45
CA GLY A 401 16.87 2.74 8.45
C GLY A 401 16.11 1.45 8.18
N LYS A 402 14.80 1.47 7.90
CA LYS A 402 13.95 0.28 7.67
C LYS A 402 14.51 -0.64 6.57
N SER A 403 14.71 -0.12 5.36
CA SER A 403 15.23 -0.91 4.24
C SER A 403 16.67 -1.40 4.49
N THR A 404 17.49 -0.64 5.23
CA THR A 404 18.82 -1.09 5.64
C THR A 404 18.71 -2.27 6.61
N LEU A 405 17.79 -2.22 7.58
CA LEU A 405 17.54 -3.33 8.50
C LEU A 405 17.15 -4.60 7.76
N VAL A 406 16.13 -4.55 6.88
CA VAL A 406 15.67 -5.75 6.17
C VAL A 406 16.72 -6.34 5.25
N GLN A 407 17.59 -5.51 4.64
CA GLN A 407 18.72 -5.97 3.83
C GLN A 407 19.80 -6.67 4.66
N HIS A 408 19.99 -6.29 5.92
CA HIS A 408 20.86 -7.03 6.85
C HIS A 408 20.25 -8.38 7.24
N LEU A 409 18.94 -8.43 7.51
CA LEU A 409 18.26 -9.68 7.87
C LEU A 409 18.27 -10.72 6.76
N ASN A 410 18.18 -10.31 5.50
CA ASN A 410 18.30 -11.18 4.34
C ASN A 410 19.76 -11.43 3.90
N GLY A 411 20.75 -10.77 4.52
CA GLY A 411 22.16 -10.89 4.21
C GLY A 411 22.56 -10.29 2.86
N LEU A 412 21.80 -9.33 2.33
CA LEU A 412 22.20 -8.49 1.19
C LEU A 412 23.30 -7.52 1.61
N ILE A 413 23.19 -6.98 2.82
CA ILE A 413 24.26 -6.21 3.48
C ILE A 413 24.78 -7.04 4.64
N LYS A 414 26.10 -7.14 4.76
CA LYS A 414 26.75 -7.83 5.87
C LYS A 414 26.90 -6.89 7.05
N ALA A 415 26.55 -7.35 8.24
CA ALA A 415 26.77 -6.62 9.47
C ALA A 415 28.29 -6.44 9.70
N LYS A 416 28.74 -5.20 9.80
CA LYS A 416 30.10 -4.84 10.18
C LYS A 416 30.25 -4.72 11.71
N SER A 417 29.18 -4.35 12.39
CA SER A 417 29.10 -4.18 13.83
C SER A 417 27.79 -4.74 14.35
N GLY A 418 27.84 -5.39 15.51
CA GLY A 418 26.72 -6.10 16.11
C GLY A 418 26.57 -7.52 15.60
N GLU A 419 25.51 -8.19 16.06
CA GLU A 419 25.26 -9.60 15.76
C GLU A 419 23.81 -9.80 15.36
N ILE A 420 23.58 -10.63 14.34
CA ILE A 420 22.25 -11.08 13.92
C ILE A 420 22.22 -12.59 14.06
N PHE A 421 21.29 -13.08 14.85
CA PHE A 421 21.04 -14.50 15.03
C PHE A 421 19.72 -14.87 14.36
N VAL A 422 19.72 -15.99 13.65
CA VAL A 422 18.54 -16.60 13.06
C VAL A 422 18.35 -18.01 13.59
N SER A 423 17.11 -18.43 13.77
CA SER A 423 16.74 -19.74 14.28
C SER A 423 15.66 -20.32 13.37
N PHE A 424 15.97 -21.32 12.57
CA PHE A 424 15.03 -21.98 11.69
C PHE A 424 14.67 -23.37 12.20
N ARG A 425 13.54 -23.93 11.77
CA ARG A 425 13.15 -25.33 12.06
C ARG A 425 14.19 -26.29 11.51
N GLU A 426 14.66 -26.02 10.30
CA GLU A 426 15.79 -26.69 9.68
C GLU A 426 16.83 -25.64 9.30
N ASN A 427 17.97 -25.64 10.01
CA ASN A 427 19.04 -24.69 9.76
C ASN A 427 19.69 -24.91 8.39
N PRO A 428 19.97 -23.84 7.62
CA PRO A 428 20.74 -23.97 6.39
C PRO A 428 22.18 -24.41 6.68
N PRO A 429 22.85 -25.12 5.75
CA PRO A 429 24.24 -25.51 5.94
C PRO A 429 25.14 -24.28 6.01
N LEU A 430 25.94 -24.18 7.08
CA LEU A 430 26.83 -23.04 7.33
C LEU A 430 28.02 -22.93 6.36
N VAL A 431 28.39 -24.03 5.69
CA VAL A 431 29.58 -24.07 4.83
C VAL A 431 29.20 -24.51 3.42
N LYS A 432 29.60 -23.74 2.42
CA LYS A 432 29.53 -24.16 1.03
C LYS A 432 30.34 -25.45 0.87
N SER A 433 29.71 -26.51 0.39
CA SER A 433 30.42 -27.71 -0.04
C SER A 433 31.25 -27.40 -1.31
N GLY A 434 32.35 -26.69 -1.14
CA GLY A 434 33.35 -26.54 -2.19
C GLY A 434 34.05 -27.85 -2.37
N LYS A 435 34.19 -28.34 -3.63
CA LYS A 435 35.05 -29.45 -3.97
C LYS A 435 36.40 -29.21 -3.32
N SER A 436 36.74 -30.12 -2.41
CA SER A 436 38.02 -30.19 -1.72
C SER A 436 39.17 -30.00 -2.71
N PHE A 437 39.93 -28.94 -2.55
CA PHE A 437 41.35 -28.94 -2.90
C PHE A 437 42.15 -29.12 -1.62
N LEU A 438 43.01 -30.11 -1.66
CA LEU A 438 43.79 -30.66 -0.58
C LEU A 438 44.52 -29.62 0.29
N PHE A 439 44.66 -30.00 1.58
CA PHE A 439 45.50 -29.38 2.60
C PHE A 439 44.93 -28.10 3.29
N PHE A 440 44.06 -28.32 4.30
CA PHE A 440 44.25 -27.78 5.65
C PHE A 440 43.32 -28.51 6.61
N LYS A 441 43.88 -29.31 7.52
CA LYS A 441 43.20 -29.85 8.71
C LYS A 441 42.98 -28.70 9.70
N GLY A 442 41.91 -27.92 9.53
CA GLY A 442 41.38 -27.04 10.54
C GLY A 442 40.20 -27.75 11.20
N LYS A 443 40.19 -27.86 12.51
CA LYS A 443 39.11 -28.42 13.32
C LYS A 443 37.80 -27.65 12.99
N LYS A 444 36.78 -28.36 12.47
CA LYS A 444 35.41 -27.87 12.42
C LYS A 444 34.93 -27.68 13.87
N THR A 445 34.89 -26.47 14.34
CA THR A 445 34.18 -26.13 15.56
C THR A 445 32.78 -25.64 15.12
N VAL A 446 31.86 -26.59 14.97
CA VAL A 446 30.44 -26.31 14.91
C VAL A 446 30.05 -25.89 16.33
N ILE A 447 29.91 -24.60 16.55
CA ILE A 447 29.34 -24.10 17.81
C ILE A 447 27.82 -24.10 17.63
N GLU A 448 27.20 -25.27 17.78
CA GLU A 448 25.77 -25.39 18.07
C GLU A 448 25.47 -24.84 19.47
N LYS A 449 25.38 -23.54 19.62
CA LYS A 449 24.69 -22.95 20.75
C LYS A 449 23.19 -22.88 20.44
N LYS A 450 22.44 -23.92 20.84
CA LYS A 450 20.97 -23.95 20.88
C LYS A 450 20.24 -23.61 19.56
N GLY A 451 20.63 -24.19 18.44
CA GLY A 451 19.91 -24.02 17.17
C GLY A 451 19.94 -22.59 16.57
N ARG A 452 20.70 -21.66 17.15
CA ARG A 452 20.87 -20.29 16.67
C ARG A 452 22.10 -20.18 15.78
N LEU A 453 21.96 -19.54 14.62
CA LEU A 453 23.01 -19.28 13.66
C LEU A 453 23.35 -17.80 13.67
N SER A 454 24.64 -17.45 13.79
CA SER A 454 25.10 -16.06 13.65
C SER A 454 25.42 -15.75 12.18
N LEU A 455 24.84 -14.67 11.64
CA LEU A 455 25.14 -14.18 10.29
C LEU A 455 26.57 -13.60 10.18
N SER A 456 27.20 -13.30 11.29
CA SER A 456 28.55 -12.74 11.36
C SER A 456 29.67 -13.82 11.32
N GLU A 457 29.30 -15.11 11.33
CA GLU A 457 30.28 -16.20 11.27
C GLU A 457 31.05 -16.25 9.94
N GLU A 458 32.36 -16.45 10.04
CA GLU A 458 33.21 -16.60 8.87
C GLU A 458 32.81 -17.85 8.07
N GLY A 459 32.54 -17.68 6.77
CA GLY A 459 32.08 -18.76 5.89
C GLY A 459 30.57 -19.03 5.90
N PHE A 460 29.77 -18.19 6.55
CA PHE A 460 28.31 -18.33 6.53
C PHE A 460 27.74 -18.35 5.11
N ASP A 461 26.81 -19.27 4.81
CA ASP A 461 26.18 -19.39 3.50
C ASP A 461 24.96 -18.48 3.35
N TYR A 462 25.18 -17.24 2.93
CA TYR A 462 24.12 -16.25 2.66
C TYR A 462 23.16 -16.67 1.54
N ARG A 463 23.55 -17.60 0.63
CA ARG A 463 22.63 -18.11 -0.39
C ARG A 463 21.60 -19.03 0.25
N ALA A 464 22.02 -19.90 1.15
CA ALA A 464 21.12 -20.78 1.89
C ALA A 464 20.20 -19.96 2.82
N LEU A 465 20.72 -18.87 3.44
CA LEU A 465 19.91 -17.94 4.22
C LEU A 465 18.75 -17.35 3.41
N ARG A 466 19.02 -16.88 2.18
CA ARG A 466 18.00 -16.23 1.33
C ARG A 466 16.88 -17.18 0.88
N PHE A 467 17.06 -18.49 0.99
CA PHE A 467 15.98 -19.44 0.80
C PHE A 467 15.08 -19.58 2.02
N LYS A 468 15.57 -19.23 3.21
CA LYS A 468 14.82 -19.27 4.47
C LYS A 468 14.26 -17.90 4.88
N VAL A 469 14.92 -16.82 4.44
CA VAL A 469 14.49 -15.43 4.64
C VAL A 469 14.17 -14.85 3.27
N GLY A 470 12.90 -14.92 2.88
CA GLY A 470 12.41 -14.32 1.65
C GLY A 470 12.30 -12.80 1.80
N LEU A 471 12.74 -12.05 0.80
CA LEU A 471 12.61 -10.59 0.74
C LEU A 471 11.89 -10.19 -0.54
N VAL A 472 10.81 -9.46 -0.36
CA VAL A 472 10.04 -8.81 -1.43
C VAL A 472 10.29 -7.31 -1.33
N PHE A 473 10.84 -6.71 -2.38
CA PHE A 473 11.16 -5.28 -2.43
C PHE A 473 9.92 -4.43 -2.71
N GLN A 474 10.03 -3.13 -2.52
CA GLN A 474 8.95 -2.14 -2.65
C GLN A 474 8.23 -2.18 -4.02
N TYR A 475 8.93 -2.48 -5.10
CA TYR A 475 8.37 -2.65 -6.45
C TYR A 475 8.74 -4.05 -6.97
N PRO A 476 8.09 -5.10 -6.45
CA PRO A 476 8.49 -6.47 -6.76
C PRO A 476 8.25 -6.85 -8.23
N GLU A 477 7.40 -6.12 -8.94
CA GLU A 477 7.18 -6.27 -10.37
C GLU A 477 8.42 -6.05 -11.24
N TYR A 478 9.43 -5.34 -10.73
CA TYR A 478 10.73 -5.19 -11.42
C TYR A 478 11.64 -6.42 -11.27
N GLN A 479 11.23 -7.39 -10.44
CA GLN A 479 11.95 -8.65 -10.25
C GLN A 479 11.55 -9.71 -11.28
N LEU A 480 10.47 -9.50 -12.04
CA LEU A 480 9.95 -10.40 -13.05
C LEU A 480 10.76 -10.29 -14.34
N PHE A 481 11.24 -11.43 -14.88
CA PHE A 481 12.15 -11.44 -16.02
C PHE A 481 11.98 -12.64 -16.96
N GLU A 482 11.22 -13.68 -16.57
CA GLU A 482 11.01 -14.88 -17.38
C GLU A 482 9.91 -14.66 -18.45
N GLU A 483 9.85 -15.58 -19.41
CA GLU A 483 8.89 -15.51 -20.52
C GLU A 483 7.45 -15.76 -20.08
N THR A 484 7.25 -16.59 -19.03
CA THR A 484 5.92 -16.93 -18.51
C THR A 484 5.86 -16.80 -17.00
N VAL A 485 4.66 -16.51 -16.48
CA VAL A 485 4.37 -16.44 -15.04
C VAL A 485 4.84 -17.69 -14.30
N LEU A 486 4.53 -18.88 -14.83
CA LEU A 486 4.91 -20.13 -14.19
C LEU A 486 6.44 -20.32 -14.17
N ALA A 487 7.12 -19.97 -15.25
CA ALA A 487 8.59 -20.07 -15.32
C ALA A 487 9.27 -19.14 -14.32
N ASP A 488 8.75 -17.93 -14.17
CA ASP A 488 9.28 -16.94 -13.23
C ASP A 488 9.18 -17.43 -11.78
N VAL A 489 8.03 -17.96 -11.39
CA VAL A 489 7.82 -18.49 -10.04
C VAL A 489 8.62 -19.79 -9.79
N MET A 490 8.83 -20.61 -10.81
CA MET A 490 9.66 -21.83 -10.72
C MET A 490 11.16 -21.52 -10.55
N PHE A 491 11.62 -20.34 -10.92
CA PHE A 491 13.04 -19.97 -10.91
C PHE A 491 13.70 -20.14 -9.53
N GLY A 492 13.02 -19.71 -8.46
CA GLY A 492 13.51 -19.85 -7.08
C GLY A 492 13.74 -21.33 -6.68
N PRO A 493 12.73 -22.20 -6.74
CA PRO A 493 12.85 -23.63 -6.46
C PRO A 493 13.89 -24.36 -7.32
N LEU A 494 13.99 -24.04 -8.60
CA LEU A 494 15.04 -24.61 -9.49
C LEU A 494 16.45 -24.21 -9.02
N ASN A 495 16.64 -22.97 -8.57
CA ASN A 495 17.90 -22.51 -8.00
C ASN A 495 18.23 -23.15 -6.64
N GLN A 496 17.24 -23.67 -5.91
CA GLN A 496 17.43 -24.51 -4.74
C GLN A 496 17.92 -25.92 -5.10
N GLY A 497 17.90 -26.30 -6.39
CA GLY A 497 18.27 -27.62 -6.90
C GLY A 497 17.12 -28.64 -6.87
N LYS A 498 15.87 -28.19 -6.76
CA LYS A 498 14.70 -29.05 -6.87
C LYS A 498 14.52 -29.55 -8.30
N LYS A 499 13.90 -30.71 -8.49
CA LYS A 499 13.52 -31.21 -9.80
C LYS A 499 12.42 -30.30 -10.40
N ARG A 500 12.33 -30.30 -11.72
CA ARG A 500 11.37 -29.45 -12.45
C ARG A 500 9.92 -29.72 -12.03
N GLU A 501 9.56 -30.98 -11.83
CA GLU A 501 8.23 -31.41 -11.40
C GLU A 501 7.88 -30.87 -10.01
N ASP A 502 8.83 -30.99 -9.05
CA ASP A 502 8.67 -30.45 -7.70
C ASP A 502 8.60 -28.91 -7.70
N ALA A 503 9.44 -28.27 -8.54
CA ALA A 503 9.45 -26.81 -8.69
C ALA A 503 8.13 -26.29 -9.30
N GLU A 504 7.56 -27.01 -10.26
CA GLU A 504 6.27 -26.67 -10.87
C GLU A 504 5.13 -26.80 -9.86
N ALA A 505 5.09 -27.87 -9.06
CA ALA A 505 4.09 -28.04 -8.03
C ALA A 505 4.14 -26.90 -7.00
N LEU A 506 5.34 -26.58 -6.47
CA LEU A 506 5.53 -25.47 -5.53
C LEU A 506 5.14 -24.11 -6.12
N ALA A 507 5.45 -23.89 -7.40
CA ALA A 507 5.08 -22.64 -8.07
C ALA A 507 3.55 -22.51 -8.23
N LYS A 508 2.87 -23.59 -8.60
CA LYS A 508 1.40 -23.59 -8.70
C LYS A 508 0.73 -23.36 -7.35
N ASP A 509 1.22 -24.02 -6.29
CA ASP A 509 0.71 -23.82 -4.93
C ASP A 509 0.90 -22.36 -4.46
N ALA A 510 2.06 -21.77 -4.71
CA ALA A 510 2.35 -20.39 -4.37
C ALA A 510 1.48 -19.40 -5.17
N LEU A 511 1.28 -19.62 -6.46
CA LEU A 511 0.39 -18.80 -7.30
C LEU A 511 -1.07 -18.89 -6.83
N ALA A 512 -1.56 -20.10 -6.55
CA ALA A 512 -2.91 -20.34 -6.06
C ALA A 512 -3.15 -19.68 -4.70
N SER A 513 -2.17 -19.70 -3.78
CA SER A 513 -2.26 -19.06 -2.45
C SER A 513 -2.41 -17.53 -2.51
N LEU A 514 -2.07 -16.90 -3.64
CA LEU A 514 -2.20 -15.48 -3.91
C LEU A 514 -3.28 -15.18 -4.97
N GLY A 515 -4.20 -16.12 -5.20
CA GLY A 515 -5.36 -15.92 -6.08
C GLY A 515 -5.01 -15.76 -7.57
N ILE A 516 -3.84 -16.26 -8.01
CA ILE A 516 -3.45 -16.26 -9.43
C ILE A 516 -3.95 -17.57 -10.07
N GLY A 517 -4.91 -17.44 -11.00
CA GLY A 517 -5.52 -18.58 -11.70
C GLY A 517 -4.63 -19.20 -12.77
N GLU A 518 -4.91 -20.47 -13.11
CA GLU A 518 -4.13 -21.25 -14.09
C GLU A 518 -4.11 -20.64 -15.49
N GLU A 519 -5.14 -19.87 -15.84
CA GLU A 519 -5.25 -19.15 -17.12
C GLU A 519 -4.16 -18.09 -17.35
N LEU A 520 -3.48 -17.69 -16.25
CA LEU A 520 -2.40 -16.72 -16.29
C LEU A 520 -1.01 -17.37 -16.35
N TYR A 521 -0.88 -18.68 -16.04
CA TYR A 521 0.43 -19.35 -15.92
C TYR A 521 1.28 -19.30 -17.19
N GLY A 522 0.64 -19.42 -18.35
CA GLY A 522 1.31 -19.38 -19.65
C GLY A 522 1.49 -17.97 -20.24
N LYS A 523 0.94 -16.91 -19.59
CA LYS A 523 1.09 -15.55 -20.04
C LYS A 523 2.45 -14.98 -19.67
N SER A 524 2.88 -13.96 -20.43
CA SER A 524 4.05 -13.18 -20.04
C SER A 524 3.74 -12.36 -18.78
N PRO A 525 4.64 -12.32 -17.78
CA PRO A 525 4.48 -11.44 -16.61
C PRO A 525 4.24 -9.98 -17.00
N PHE A 526 4.78 -9.54 -18.14
CA PHE A 526 4.65 -8.16 -18.62
C PHE A 526 3.25 -7.81 -19.13
N GLU A 527 2.42 -8.81 -19.42
CA GLU A 527 1.02 -8.64 -19.85
C GLU A 527 0.03 -8.51 -18.68
N LEU A 528 0.50 -8.78 -17.45
CA LEU A 528 -0.32 -8.73 -16.25
C LEU A 528 -0.57 -7.30 -15.78
N SER A 529 -1.67 -7.09 -15.03
CA SER A 529 -1.89 -5.85 -14.28
C SER A 529 -0.82 -5.65 -13.19
N GLY A 530 -0.61 -4.42 -12.73
CA GLY A 530 0.36 -4.13 -11.68
C GLY A 530 0.16 -4.96 -10.39
N GLY A 531 -1.10 -5.11 -9.95
CA GLY A 531 -1.43 -5.96 -8.81
C GLY A 531 -1.13 -7.44 -9.05
N GLN A 532 -1.45 -7.98 -10.24
CA GLN A 532 -1.12 -9.35 -10.61
C GLN A 532 0.40 -9.58 -10.68
N LYS A 533 1.16 -8.65 -11.29
CA LYS A 533 2.63 -8.70 -11.31
C LYS A 533 3.21 -8.82 -9.90
N ARG A 534 2.68 -8.02 -8.98
CA ARG A 534 3.10 -8.02 -7.58
C ARG A 534 2.81 -9.35 -6.89
N LYS A 535 1.63 -9.90 -7.06
CA LYS A 535 1.26 -11.23 -6.56
C LYS A 535 2.17 -12.33 -7.12
N VAL A 536 2.48 -12.30 -8.41
CA VAL A 536 3.42 -13.23 -9.06
C VAL A 536 4.83 -13.12 -8.47
N ALA A 537 5.33 -11.90 -8.25
CA ALA A 537 6.65 -11.69 -7.65
C ALA A 537 6.73 -12.20 -6.20
N ILE A 538 5.65 -11.98 -5.41
CA ILE A 538 5.54 -12.55 -4.06
C ILE A 538 5.48 -14.09 -4.13
N ALA A 539 4.72 -14.66 -5.08
CA ALA A 539 4.66 -16.11 -5.31
C ALA A 539 6.04 -16.72 -5.61
N GLY A 540 6.87 -16.01 -6.39
CA GLY A 540 8.26 -16.44 -6.69
C GLY A 540 9.12 -16.57 -5.43
N VAL A 541 8.91 -15.70 -4.44
CA VAL A 541 9.57 -15.79 -3.14
C VAL A 541 8.95 -16.91 -2.29
N LEU A 542 7.62 -17.01 -2.24
CA LEU A 542 6.90 -18.04 -1.47
C LEU A 542 7.19 -19.46 -1.94
N ALA A 543 7.33 -19.68 -3.24
CA ALA A 543 7.64 -20.98 -3.82
C ALA A 543 8.97 -21.59 -3.31
N MET A 544 9.88 -20.75 -2.79
CA MET A 544 11.11 -21.22 -2.14
C MET A 544 10.87 -21.80 -0.74
N GLY A 545 9.70 -21.63 -0.14
CA GLY A 545 9.34 -22.08 1.20
C GLY A 545 10.10 -21.35 2.32
N PRO A 546 10.08 -20.00 2.37
CA PRO A 546 10.76 -19.27 3.42
C PRO A 546 10.06 -19.47 4.78
N GLU A 547 10.81 -19.39 5.88
CA GLU A 547 10.27 -19.38 7.24
C GLU A 547 10.01 -17.96 7.76
N LEU A 548 10.74 -16.98 7.20
CA LEU A 548 10.54 -15.55 7.40
C LEU A 548 10.32 -14.88 6.05
N LEU A 549 9.18 -14.23 5.87
CA LEU A 549 8.85 -13.41 4.71
C LEU A 549 8.96 -11.94 5.09
N ILE A 550 9.86 -11.21 4.44
CA ILE A 550 10.03 -9.77 4.60
C ILE A 550 9.36 -9.09 3.42
N LEU A 551 8.45 -8.16 3.72
CA LEU A 551 7.70 -7.37 2.74
C LEU A 551 8.04 -5.89 2.94
N ASP A 552 8.77 -5.30 1.99
CA ASP A 552 9.14 -3.87 2.05
C ASP A 552 8.12 -3.05 1.25
N GLU A 553 7.17 -2.41 1.95
CA GLU A 553 6.09 -1.59 1.40
C GLU A 553 5.29 -2.30 0.27
N PRO A 554 4.72 -3.48 0.52
CA PRO A 554 4.17 -4.33 -0.54
C PRO A 554 2.94 -3.75 -1.23
N THR A 555 2.30 -2.73 -0.67
CA THR A 555 1.06 -2.12 -1.19
C THR A 555 1.26 -0.79 -1.90
N ALA A 556 2.51 -0.30 -1.99
CA ALA A 556 2.81 0.98 -2.65
C ALA A 556 2.29 1.02 -4.10
N GLY A 557 1.45 1.99 -4.45
CA GLY A 557 0.90 2.16 -5.80
C GLY A 557 -0.22 1.16 -6.18
N LEU A 558 -0.76 0.38 -5.24
CA LEU A 558 -2.00 -0.38 -5.45
C LEU A 558 -3.23 0.52 -5.22
N ASP A 559 -4.29 0.22 -5.95
CA ASP A 559 -5.61 0.76 -5.65
C ASP A 559 -6.18 0.18 -4.34
N PRO A 560 -7.20 0.80 -3.72
CA PRO A 560 -7.72 0.36 -2.42
C PRO A 560 -8.10 -1.13 -2.38
N ALA A 561 -8.83 -1.61 -3.38
CA ALA A 561 -9.26 -3.01 -3.44
C ALA A 561 -8.07 -3.97 -3.57
N GLY A 562 -7.10 -3.65 -4.43
CA GLY A 562 -5.89 -4.45 -4.60
C GLY A 562 -5.01 -4.47 -3.34
N ARG A 563 -5.02 -3.38 -2.55
CA ARG A 563 -4.35 -3.31 -1.26
C ARG A 563 -5.00 -4.24 -0.23
N ASP A 564 -6.31 -4.16 -0.10
CA ASP A 564 -7.06 -4.99 0.85
C ASP A 564 -6.95 -6.48 0.47
N GLU A 565 -7.14 -6.83 -0.80
CA GLU A 565 -6.95 -8.20 -1.31
C GLU A 565 -5.56 -8.75 -0.95
N LEU A 566 -4.50 -7.97 -1.17
CA LEU A 566 -3.13 -8.40 -0.86
C LEU A 566 -2.90 -8.60 0.64
N PHE A 567 -3.42 -7.71 1.49
CA PHE A 567 -3.29 -7.87 2.94
C PHE A 567 -4.08 -9.05 3.49
N GLU A 568 -5.27 -9.34 2.95
CA GLU A 568 -6.04 -10.53 3.32
C GLU A 568 -5.28 -11.81 2.96
N GLU A 569 -4.62 -11.86 1.78
CA GLU A 569 -3.78 -12.97 1.38
C GLU A 569 -2.56 -13.12 2.31
N ILE A 570 -1.87 -12.02 2.63
CA ILE A 570 -0.72 -12.01 3.56
C ILE A 570 -1.14 -12.49 4.95
N ALA A 571 -2.27 -12.01 5.47
CA ALA A 571 -2.81 -12.47 6.75
C ALA A 571 -3.22 -13.96 6.69
N GLY A 572 -3.73 -14.41 5.54
CA GLY A 572 -4.00 -15.82 5.26
C GLY A 572 -2.73 -16.68 5.32
N LEU A 573 -1.62 -16.21 4.76
CA LEU A 573 -0.33 -16.92 4.83
C LEU A 573 0.15 -17.08 6.28
N GLN A 574 0.03 -16.03 7.10
CA GLN A 574 0.39 -16.11 8.52
C GLN A 574 -0.48 -17.14 9.26
N LYS A 575 -1.80 -17.05 9.11
CA LYS A 575 -2.76 -17.90 9.86
C LYS A 575 -2.72 -19.37 9.41
N ASN A 576 -2.71 -19.61 8.09
CA ASN A 576 -2.84 -20.95 7.54
C ASN A 576 -1.53 -21.75 7.53
N TYR A 577 -0.39 -21.05 7.39
CA TYR A 577 0.94 -21.68 7.26
C TYR A 577 1.86 -21.38 8.44
N ALA A 578 1.38 -20.70 9.50
CA ALA A 578 2.18 -20.23 10.64
C ALA A 578 3.48 -19.52 10.19
N MET A 579 3.38 -18.77 9.07
CA MET A 579 4.50 -18.04 8.48
C MET A 579 4.84 -16.84 9.35
N THR A 580 6.13 -16.59 9.57
CA THR A 580 6.58 -15.36 10.20
C THR A 580 6.69 -14.27 9.14
N ILE A 581 6.10 -13.11 9.39
CA ILE A 581 6.08 -12.00 8.43
C ILE A 581 6.65 -10.74 9.09
N LEU A 582 7.60 -10.11 8.40
CA LEU A 582 8.11 -8.78 8.75
C LEU A 582 7.61 -7.80 7.70
N LEU A 583 6.68 -6.94 8.07
CA LEU A 583 6.06 -5.94 7.20
C LEU A 583 6.70 -4.58 7.43
N VAL A 584 7.36 -4.02 6.43
CA VAL A 584 7.73 -2.60 6.45
C VAL A 584 6.59 -1.80 5.84
N SER A 585 6.05 -0.85 6.61
CA SER A 585 4.95 0.00 6.14
C SER A 585 5.08 1.42 6.71
N HIS A 586 4.56 2.38 5.95
CA HIS A 586 4.35 3.75 6.41
C HIS A 586 2.85 4.06 6.65
N SER A 587 1.96 3.10 6.39
CA SER A 587 0.53 3.22 6.66
C SER A 587 0.21 2.74 8.06
N MET A 588 -0.11 3.66 8.97
CA MET A 588 -0.46 3.32 10.35
C MET A 588 -1.78 2.56 10.43
N ASP A 589 -2.71 2.82 9.51
CA ASP A 589 -4.00 2.15 9.46
C ASP A 589 -3.83 0.67 9.07
N ASP A 590 -2.94 0.34 8.10
CA ASP A 590 -2.64 -1.05 7.73
C ASP A 590 -1.95 -1.79 8.87
N VAL A 591 -0.97 -1.14 9.50
CA VAL A 591 -0.25 -1.72 10.65
C VAL A 591 -1.22 -2.01 11.79
N ALA A 592 -2.12 -1.08 12.08
CA ALA A 592 -3.12 -1.23 13.14
C ALA A 592 -4.11 -2.37 12.89
N ARG A 593 -4.42 -2.63 11.61
CA ARG A 593 -5.40 -3.65 11.20
C ARG A 593 -4.81 -5.06 11.14
N TYR A 594 -3.54 -5.19 10.75
CA TYR A 594 -2.98 -6.50 10.39
C TYR A 594 -1.81 -6.97 11.24
N ALA A 595 -1.07 -6.06 11.93
CA ALA A 595 0.10 -6.45 12.70
C ALA A 595 -0.24 -6.95 14.10
N ASP A 596 0.57 -7.90 14.62
CA ASP A 596 0.55 -8.34 16.00
C ASP A 596 1.46 -7.45 16.87
N GLU A 597 2.65 -7.13 16.35
CA GLU A 597 3.71 -6.39 17.03
C GLU A 597 4.24 -5.26 16.13
N VAL A 598 4.70 -4.19 16.73
CA VAL A 598 5.21 -3.01 16.03
C VAL A 598 6.59 -2.62 16.55
N LEU A 599 7.51 -2.39 15.62
CA LEU A 599 8.85 -1.85 15.86
C LEU A 599 8.93 -0.44 15.25
N VAL A 600 9.26 0.56 16.08
CA VAL A 600 9.34 1.97 15.63
C VAL A 600 10.80 2.37 15.48
N LEU A 601 11.22 2.61 14.23
CA LEU A 601 12.55 3.09 13.90
C LEU A 601 12.55 4.61 13.70
N HIS A 602 13.47 5.29 14.39
CA HIS A 602 13.70 6.72 14.20
C HIS A 602 15.20 7.02 14.20
N GLN A 603 15.70 7.67 13.14
CA GLN A 603 17.11 8.06 12.95
C GLN A 603 18.12 6.91 13.16
N GLY A 604 17.77 5.71 12.71
CA GLY A 604 18.60 4.51 12.80
C GLY A 604 18.52 3.74 14.12
N GLU A 605 17.72 4.19 15.06
CA GLU A 605 17.54 3.55 16.37
C GLU A 605 16.14 2.94 16.53
N LEU A 606 16.02 1.85 17.28
CA LEU A 606 14.74 1.33 17.74
C LEU A 606 14.26 2.18 18.93
N LYS A 607 13.17 2.91 18.77
CA LYS A 607 12.63 3.80 19.81
C LYS A 607 11.49 3.19 20.61
N MET A 608 10.70 2.32 19.97
CA MET A 608 9.60 1.61 20.62
C MET A 608 9.46 0.22 20.03
N GLU A 609 9.04 -0.72 20.87
CA GLU A 609 8.58 -2.05 20.49
C GLU A 609 7.41 -2.46 21.39
N GLY A 610 6.50 -3.26 20.87
CA GLY A 610 5.35 -3.78 21.62
C GLY A 610 4.20 -4.19 20.71
N THR A 611 3.08 -4.52 21.33
CA THR A 611 1.83 -4.77 20.60
C THR A 611 1.32 -3.48 19.92
N VAL A 612 0.45 -3.65 18.94
CA VAL A 612 -0.23 -2.51 18.25
C VAL A 612 -0.84 -1.55 19.29
N GLU A 613 -1.51 -2.10 20.31
CA GLU A 613 -2.15 -1.31 21.37
C GLU A 613 -1.15 -0.51 22.20
N GLU A 614 -0.06 -1.15 22.63
CA GLU A 614 0.98 -0.50 23.43
C GLU A 614 1.68 0.63 22.69
N VAL A 615 2.03 0.41 21.42
CA VAL A 615 2.73 1.42 20.61
C VAL A 615 1.82 2.60 20.28
N PHE A 616 0.59 2.35 19.78
CA PHE A 616 -0.31 3.42 19.40
C PHE A 616 -1.00 4.11 20.59
N SER A 617 -0.84 3.63 21.82
CA SER A 617 -1.23 4.38 23.04
C SER A 617 -0.29 5.56 23.32
N ARG A 618 0.93 5.55 22.79
CA ARG A 618 1.99 6.55 23.04
C ARG A 618 1.97 7.68 22.00
N LYS A 619 0.81 8.34 21.85
CA LYS A 619 0.54 9.39 20.84
C LYS A 619 1.63 10.46 20.78
N GLU A 620 1.95 11.08 21.93
CA GLU A 620 2.88 12.20 21.99
C GLU A 620 4.30 11.84 21.56
N GLU A 621 4.74 10.62 21.85
CA GLU A 621 6.05 10.13 21.45
C GLU A 621 6.10 9.86 19.93
N LEU A 622 5.04 9.26 19.36
CA LEU A 622 4.92 9.02 17.93
C LEU A 622 4.88 10.34 17.15
N GLU A 623 4.04 11.30 17.59
CA GLU A 623 3.96 12.64 16.99
C GLU A 623 5.28 13.40 17.10
N GLY A 624 6.01 13.25 18.22
CA GLY A 624 7.36 13.82 18.43
C GLY A 624 8.41 13.25 17.46
N MET A 625 8.20 12.02 16.98
CA MET A 625 8.99 11.42 15.90
C MET A 625 8.41 11.72 14.51
N GLY A 626 7.33 12.50 14.42
CA GLY A 626 6.61 12.87 13.20
C GLY A 626 5.78 11.72 12.61
N LEU A 627 5.51 10.65 13.35
CA LEU A 627 4.62 9.58 12.96
C LEU A 627 3.20 9.88 13.44
N GLY A 628 2.21 9.66 12.56
CA GLY A 628 0.81 9.79 12.93
C GLY A 628 0.30 8.57 13.71
N LEU A 629 -0.88 8.71 14.31
CA LEU A 629 -1.70 7.57 14.73
C LEU A 629 -2.55 7.05 13.58
N PRO A 630 -3.06 5.80 13.65
CA PRO A 630 -4.17 5.36 12.81
C PRO A 630 -5.33 6.37 12.88
N GLN A 631 -5.95 6.68 11.72
CA GLN A 631 -6.96 7.76 11.63
C GLN A 631 -8.11 7.57 12.62
N ILE A 632 -8.62 6.35 12.73
CA ILE A 632 -9.71 6.00 13.65
C ILE A 632 -9.28 6.19 15.11
N ARG A 633 -8.09 5.72 15.45
CA ARG A 633 -7.56 5.89 16.82
C ARG A 633 -7.36 7.36 17.19
N ALA A 634 -6.86 8.16 16.24
CA ALA A 634 -6.70 9.60 16.44
C ALA A 634 -8.03 10.29 16.71
N LEU A 635 -9.09 9.92 15.97
CA LEU A 635 -10.45 10.41 16.21
C LEU A 635 -10.95 10.02 17.60
N LEU A 636 -10.90 8.73 17.96
CA LEU A 636 -11.38 8.25 19.26
C LEU A 636 -10.61 8.87 20.42
N PHE A 637 -9.30 9.08 20.25
CA PHE A 637 -8.47 9.74 21.25
C PHE A 637 -8.92 11.18 21.49
N ASP A 638 -9.21 11.95 20.43
CA ASP A 638 -9.64 13.33 20.53
C ASP A 638 -11.06 13.42 21.08
N LEU A 639 -11.98 12.54 20.69
CA LEU A 639 -13.32 12.42 21.27
C LEU A 639 -13.26 12.13 22.77
N LYS A 640 -12.39 11.20 23.20
CA LYS A 640 -12.18 10.86 24.62
C LYS A 640 -11.62 12.04 25.40
N LYS A 641 -10.61 12.71 24.86
CA LYS A 641 -10.00 13.92 25.46
C LYS A 641 -11.01 15.03 25.66
N ASN A 642 -11.97 15.16 24.73
CA ASN A 642 -13.03 16.17 24.77
C ASN A 642 -14.27 15.71 25.55
N GLY A 643 -14.22 14.57 26.25
CA GLY A 643 -15.20 14.18 27.26
C GLY A 643 -16.21 13.11 26.87
N LEU A 644 -16.01 12.36 25.76
CA LEU A 644 -16.73 11.11 25.54
C LEU A 644 -16.02 9.95 26.27
N ASP A 645 -16.75 9.24 27.12
CA ASP A 645 -16.22 8.05 27.81
C ASP A 645 -16.31 6.83 26.85
N ILE A 646 -15.27 6.63 26.03
CA ILE A 646 -15.22 5.60 25.00
C ILE A 646 -13.90 4.80 25.10
N GLN A 647 -13.98 3.54 24.68
CA GLN A 647 -12.79 2.72 24.46
C GLN A 647 -12.08 3.15 23.18
N LEU A 648 -10.75 3.08 23.21
CA LEU A 648 -9.95 3.33 22.01
C LEU A 648 -9.92 2.07 21.17
N GLY A 649 -10.06 2.25 19.86
CA GLY A 649 -9.96 1.19 18.86
C GLY A 649 -9.10 1.67 17.69
N ASN A 650 -8.74 0.75 16.80
CA ASN A 650 -7.88 1.00 15.65
C ASN A 650 -8.63 0.86 14.32
N THR A 651 -9.79 0.20 14.33
CA THR A 651 -10.59 -0.11 13.14
C THR A 651 -11.94 0.61 13.17
N VAL A 652 -12.56 0.71 12.01
CA VAL A 652 -13.90 1.32 11.88
C VAL A 652 -14.93 0.53 12.69
N GLU A 653 -14.83 -0.80 12.70
CA GLU A 653 -15.71 -1.70 13.45
C GLU A 653 -15.61 -1.46 14.95
N GLU A 654 -14.38 -1.38 15.47
CA GLU A 654 -14.13 -1.09 16.89
C GLU A 654 -14.67 0.31 17.28
N ALA A 655 -14.50 1.30 16.41
CA ALA A 655 -15.03 2.65 16.64
C ALA A 655 -16.57 2.67 16.67
N VAL A 656 -17.22 1.99 15.72
CA VAL A 656 -18.68 1.83 15.72
C VAL A 656 -19.17 1.18 17.00
N SER A 657 -18.49 0.11 17.45
CA SER A 657 -18.83 -0.58 18.70
C SER A 657 -18.66 0.33 19.91
N ALA A 658 -17.51 1.02 20.03
CA ALA A 658 -17.20 1.89 21.16
C ALA A 658 -18.19 3.08 21.27
N LEU A 659 -18.50 3.72 20.14
CA LEU A 659 -19.45 4.83 20.07
C LEU A 659 -20.89 4.35 20.36
N SER A 660 -21.30 3.22 19.76
CA SER A 660 -22.63 2.65 20.02
C SER A 660 -22.82 2.30 21.51
N HIS A 661 -21.83 1.71 22.14
CA HIS A 661 -21.84 1.38 23.56
C HIS A 661 -21.99 2.64 24.44
N HIS A 662 -21.22 3.69 24.14
CA HIS A 662 -21.30 4.96 24.87
C HIS A 662 -22.71 5.56 24.81
N PHE A 663 -23.32 5.66 23.63
CA PHE A 663 -24.65 6.24 23.44
C PHE A 663 -25.80 5.33 23.91
N ILE A 664 -25.55 4.04 24.21
CA ILE A 664 -26.49 3.12 24.88
C ILE A 664 -26.40 3.25 26.41
N GLU A 665 -25.20 3.37 26.99
CA GLU A 665 -24.96 3.39 28.45
C GLU A 665 -25.40 4.69 29.13
N GLU A 666 -25.40 5.83 28.45
CA GLU A 666 -25.89 7.09 29.04
C GLU A 666 -27.36 6.97 29.56
N LYS A 667 -28.16 6.08 28.93
CA LYS A 667 -29.51 5.78 29.41
C LYS A 667 -29.53 5.12 30.79
N ARG A 668 -28.54 4.25 31.10
CA ARG A 668 -28.49 3.53 32.39
C ARG A 668 -28.08 4.46 33.55
N LYS A 669 -27.26 5.48 33.28
CA LYS A 669 -26.84 6.46 34.30
C LYS A 669 -27.92 7.51 34.57
N GLY A 670 -28.69 7.93 33.55
CA GLY A 670 -29.79 8.91 33.68
C GLY A 670 -31.03 8.36 34.38
N VAL A 671 -31.29 7.06 34.31
CA VAL A 671 -32.46 6.43 34.97
C VAL A 671 -32.21 6.11 36.45
N SER A 672 -30.96 6.13 36.93
CA SER A 672 -30.62 5.90 38.35
C SER A 672 -30.67 7.17 39.22
N HIS A 673 -30.94 8.35 38.63
CA HIS A 673 -31.05 9.65 39.34
C HIS A 673 -32.41 10.35 39.16
N ALA A 674 -33.45 9.65 38.66
CA ALA A 674 -34.81 10.17 38.57
C ALA A 674 -35.74 9.42 39.60
#